data_1b828724349ffa40108ef5f24171d864
#
_entry.id   1b828724349ffa40108ef5f24171d864
#
_cell.length_a   1.000
_cell.length_b   1.000
_cell.length_c   1.000
_cell.angle_alpha   90.00
_cell.angle_beta   90.00
_cell.angle_gamma   90.00
#
_symmetry.space_group_name_H-M   'P 1'
#
loop_
_entity.id
_entity.type
_entity.pdbx_description
1 polymer ?
#
loop_
_entity_poly.entity_id
_entity_poly.type
_entity_poly.pdbx_seq_one_letter_code
_entity_poly.pdbx_strand_id
1 'polypeptide(L)'
;MHPFIYKLEISGLVQGVGFRPLVFNLAQELKLKGEVFNDTKGVVIFLSCDEAKLELFLQSLKANLPALARIAHIHISIQKARQAYIDFSITKSKQSLKTSAILSDFALCEACKNEFYDPKNPRYHYPFITCTHCGVRFSIIKKLPYDRQNTSMAEFKMCEFCQSEFKDPKNRRFHAQPISCPECAIKVHLKDSAGRVLASDEKAFKESARLLKQGKVLAIKGMGGFHLVCDALNEKAVKLLRERKHRPFKPLALMCKDMQMALKLAFITPKEEELLNSILKPIVLLKAKKMPAQIAFDTDKIGIMLAYTPFHLLLFEYFSNPIVATSANISSESIIYSEKALLEKLNGVFDYYLDYEREIVNASDDSIACVVNDECMFLRTSRGINPTYIELDENFKNETALALGAELKNQFVIAFDNKLLISPYIGDLKSLDTKERFETLLDFFRKSYDLNFTQVISDKHPHFSLNQDYKKAFKLQHHYAHACAVLFEHGFYTQKLLVFAFDGTGYGDDGHIWGGEVFQASLKEYERVAHFDEFKLINADITQIQNLALGFILKYDLEQEACDFLATIDAKKWANLKKIYTQSKLYTSSLGRIIDAFGSVIFDKERLDYEAQIGLLMEKYYDFSLNYSYNFEFKNNQICVKNAFLQALKDDKKHACTGFLNALATCIIKLSTLYKKKLHLDEKLPVLLCGGVFQNTTLLTLLKNRGLNFKTGLKFPVNDSSIALGQMVHYLKK
;
A
#
# COMPACT_ATOMS: atom_id res chain seq x y z
N MET A 1 -34.87 0.03 40.47
CA MET A 1 -33.50 -0.43 40.18
C MET A 1 -33.61 -1.75 39.44
N HIS A 2 -33.01 -1.87 38.27
CA HIS A 2 -32.89 -3.18 37.62
C HIS A 2 -31.89 -4.02 38.43
N PRO A 3 -32.25 -5.24 38.83
CA PRO A 3 -31.40 -6.09 39.68
C PRO A 3 -30.17 -6.62 38.93
N PHE A 4 -30.10 -6.46 37.62
CA PHE A 4 -29.05 -6.96 36.78
C PHE A 4 -28.40 -5.85 35.99
N ILE A 5 -27.12 -6.04 35.69
CA ILE A 5 -26.28 -5.16 34.84
C ILE A 5 -25.81 -5.99 33.67
N TYR A 6 -26.03 -5.51 32.46
CA TYR A 6 -25.42 -6.08 31.27
C TYR A 6 -23.97 -5.61 31.14
N LYS A 7 -23.05 -6.55 31.05
CA LYS A 7 -21.63 -6.29 30.68
C LYS A 7 -21.45 -6.64 29.23
N LEU A 8 -21.05 -5.64 28.40
CA LEU A 8 -20.71 -5.82 27.01
C LEU A 8 -19.19 -5.68 26.87
N GLU A 9 -18.56 -6.72 26.33
CA GLU A 9 -17.14 -6.72 25.98
C GLU A 9 -17.05 -6.69 24.46
N ILE A 10 -16.55 -5.57 23.93
CA ILE A 10 -16.53 -5.29 22.50
C ILE A 10 -15.09 -5.27 22.03
N SER A 11 -14.74 -6.20 21.13
CA SER A 11 -13.42 -6.27 20.49
C SER A 11 -13.45 -5.74 19.07
N GLY A 12 -12.26 -5.51 18.52
CA GLY A 12 -12.03 -4.94 17.19
C GLY A 12 -11.38 -3.57 17.24
N LEU A 13 -11.51 -2.80 16.17
CA LEU A 13 -10.99 -1.43 16.08
C LEU A 13 -11.97 -0.45 16.75
N VAL A 14 -11.98 -0.44 18.08
CA VAL A 14 -12.93 0.34 18.90
C VAL A 14 -12.26 1.33 19.87
N GLN A 15 -10.91 1.41 19.85
CA GLN A 15 -10.15 2.36 20.65
C GLN A 15 -9.51 3.44 19.77
N GLY A 16 -9.43 4.69 20.26
CA GLY A 16 -8.82 5.81 19.51
C GLY A 16 -9.61 6.32 18.30
N VAL A 17 -10.83 5.83 18.08
CA VAL A 17 -11.70 6.11 16.93
C VAL A 17 -13.00 6.83 17.30
N GLY A 18 -13.10 7.40 18.51
CA GLY A 18 -14.32 8.07 18.97
C GLY A 18 -15.41 7.12 19.48
N PHE A 19 -15.11 5.85 19.71
CA PHE A 19 -16.09 4.84 20.12
C PHE A 19 -16.67 5.11 21.52
N ARG A 20 -15.84 5.44 22.52
CA ARG A 20 -16.32 5.77 23.88
C ARG A 20 -17.25 7.00 23.92
N PRO A 21 -16.93 8.12 23.24
CA PRO A 21 -17.86 9.23 23.05
C PRO A 21 -19.20 8.82 22.42
N LEU A 22 -19.18 7.98 21.37
CA LEU A 22 -20.41 7.44 20.76
C LEU A 22 -21.26 6.69 21.81
N VAL A 23 -20.64 5.75 22.52
CA VAL A 23 -21.32 4.98 23.58
C VAL A 23 -21.93 5.91 24.64
N PHE A 24 -21.18 6.91 25.07
CA PHE A 24 -21.65 7.90 26.06
C PHE A 24 -22.86 8.67 25.53
N ASN A 25 -22.80 9.21 24.31
CA ASN A 25 -23.88 9.97 23.71
C ASN A 25 -25.14 9.13 23.54
N LEU A 26 -25.02 7.91 23.02
CA LEU A 26 -26.15 6.98 22.89
C LEU A 26 -26.75 6.61 24.24
N ALA A 27 -25.93 6.40 25.27
CA ALA A 27 -26.40 6.13 26.61
C ALA A 27 -27.15 7.34 27.20
N GLN A 28 -26.70 8.57 26.93
CA GLN A 28 -27.42 9.78 27.35
C GLN A 28 -28.76 9.93 26.61
N GLU A 29 -28.78 9.74 25.28
CA GLU A 29 -30.01 9.80 24.46
C GLU A 29 -31.09 8.79 24.93
N LEU A 30 -30.66 7.56 25.24
CA LEU A 30 -31.52 6.49 25.69
C LEU A 30 -31.76 6.51 27.20
N LYS A 31 -31.23 7.51 27.90
CA LYS A 31 -31.32 7.66 29.39
C LYS A 31 -30.87 6.41 30.12
N LEU A 32 -29.79 5.78 29.66
CA LEU A 32 -29.20 4.61 30.28
C LEU A 32 -28.23 5.02 31.38
N LYS A 33 -28.05 4.14 32.37
CA LYS A 33 -27.09 4.31 33.47
C LYS A 33 -25.99 3.27 33.33
N GLY A 34 -24.75 3.63 33.70
CA GLY A 34 -23.63 2.70 33.59
C GLY A 34 -22.28 3.36 33.41
N GLU A 35 -21.38 2.63 32.82
CA GLU A 35 -20.03 3.14 32.51
C GLU A 35 -19.44 2.50 31.26
N VAL A 36 -18.49 3.23 30.63
CA VAL A 36 -17.68 2.73 29.53
C VAL A 36 -16.21 3.02 29.77
N PHE A 37 -15.36 2.05 29.50
CA PHE A 37 -13.89 2.23 29.55
C PHE A 37 -13.17 1.33 28.54
N ASN A 38 -11.94 1.68 28.24
CA ASN A 38 -11.07 0.81 27.47
C ASN A 38 -10.47 -0.27 28.37
N ASP A 39 -10.44 -1.49 27.85
CA ASP A 39 -9.75 -2.62 28.45
C ASP A 39 -8.73 -3.19 27.45
N THR A 40 -7.98 -4.20 27.87
CA THR A 40 -6.91 -4.85 27.11
C THR A 40 -7.38 -5.41 25.75
N LYS A 41 -8.61 -5.92 25.69
CA LYS A 41 -9.19 -6.58 24.52
C LYS A 41 -10.14 -5.71 23.71
N GLY A 42 -10.39 -4.47 24.14
CA GLY A 42 -11.31 -3.58 23.43
C GLY A 42 -11.99 -2.58 24.36
N VAL A 43 -13.32 -2.48 24.28
CA VAL A 43 -14.14 -1.59 25.11
C VAL A 43 -15.08 -2.42 25.97
N VAL A 44 -15.16 -2.09 27.26
CA VAL A 44 -16.12 -2.69 28.18
C VAL A 44 -17.18 -1.64 28.51
N ILE A 45 -18.45 -2.05 28.44
CA ILE A 45 -19.59 -1.22 28.76
C ILE A 45 -20.42 -1.96 29.81
N PHE A 46 -20.79 -1.27 30.88
CA PHE A 46 -21.81 -1.74 31.83
C PHE A 46 -23.07 -0.93 31.62
N LEU A 47 -24.21 -1.60 31.46
CA LEU A 47 -25.53 -0.99 31.28
C LEU A 47 -26.53 -1.52 32.31
N SER A 48 -27.14 -0.60 33.04
CA SER A 48 -28.28 -0.89 33.92
C SER A 48 -29.58 -0.54 33.19
N CYS A 49 -30.19 -1.53 32.54
CA CYS A 49 -31.40 -1.33 31.73
C CYS A 49 -32.19 -2.65 31.59
N ASP A 50 -33.36 -2.58 30.97
CA ASP A 50 -34.12 -3.73 30.50
C ASP A 50 -33.60 -4.23 29.15
N GLU A 51 -34.08 -5.41 28.74
CA GLU A 51 -33.65 -6.04 27.47
C GLU A 51 -34.03 -5.24 26.23
N ALA A 52 -35.22 -4.62 26.23
CA ALA A 52 -35.68 -3.80 25.09
C ALA A 52 -34.76 -2.58 24.86
N LYS A 53 -34.32 -1.93 25.94
CA LYS A 53 -33.34 -0.83 25.85
C LYS A 53 -31.96 -1.30 25.47
N LEU A 54 -31.53 -2.50 25.88
CA LEU A 54 -30.27 -3.08 25.43
C LEU A 54 -30.31 -3.31 23.92
N GLU A 55 -31.37 -3.89 23.38
CA GLU A 55 -31.52 -4.12 21.95
C GLU A 55 -31.48 -2.81 21.16
N LEU A 56 -32.24 -1.79 21.62
CA LEU A 56 -32.25 -0.47 21.00
C LEU A 56 -30.86 0.18 21.03
N PHE A 57 -30.14 0.05 22.14
CA PHE A 57 -28.76 0.53 22.25
C PHE A 57 -27.83 -0.17 21.25
N LEU A 58 -27.90 -1.49 21.11
CA LEU A 58 -27.08 -2.27 20.19
C LEU A 58 -27.37 -1.93 18.72
N GLN A 59 -28.63 -1.73 18.36
CA GLN A 59 -29.05 -1.29 17.04
C GLN A 59 -28.51 0.11 16.75
N SER A 60 -28.70 1.06 17.67
CA SER A 60 -28.19 2.42 17.55
C SER A 60 -26.66 2.47 17.49
N LEU A 61 -25.98 1.63 18.27
CA LEU A 61 -24.52 1.52 18.26
C LEU A 61 -24.00 1.10 16.89
N LYS A 62 -24.61 0.07 16.29
CA LYS A 62 -24.23 -0.42 14.95
C LYS A 62 -24.53 0.60 13.86
N ALA A 63 -25.67 1.30 13.93
CA ALA A 63 -26.09 2.29 12.94
C ALA A 63 -25.21 3.56 12.95
N ASN A 64 -24.68 3.94 14.11
CA ASN A 64 -23.92 5.19 14.29
C ASN A 64 -22.41 4.98 14.48
N LEU A 65 -21.87 3.83 14.08
CA LEU A 65 -20.45 3.56 14.24
C LEU A 65 -19.59 4.65 13.58
N PRO A 66 -18.57 5.18 14.26
CA PRO A 66 -17.60 6.04 13.64
C PRO A 66 -16.98 5.38 12.39
N ALA A 67 -16.72 6.13 11.34
CA ALA A 67 -16.24 5.60 10.07
C ALA A 67 -15.00 4.69 10.19
N LEU A 68 -14.18 4.91 11.19
CA LEU A 68 -12.97 4.12 11.47
C LEU A 68 -13.24 2.91 12.39
N ALA A 69 -14.34 2.91 13.16
CA ALA A 69 -14.62 1.84 14.08
C ALA A 69 -15.01 0.55 13.35
N ARG A 70 -14.53 -0.57 13.85
CA ARG A 70 -14.91 -1.91 13.40
C ARG A 70 -15.10 -2.77 14.62
N ILE A 71 -16.30 -3.33 14.79
CA ILE A 71 -16.60 -4.30 15.83
C ILE A 71 -16.33 -5.68 15.25
N ALA A 72 -15.43 -6.43 15.86
CA ALA A 72 -15.18 -7.82 15.51
C ALA A 72 -16.16 -8.74 16.27
N HIS A 73 -16.23 -8.58 17.59
CA HIS A 73 -17.11 -9.39 18.45
C HIS A 73 -17.75 -8.53 19.53
N ILE A 74 -18.97 -8.89 19.91
CA ILE A 74 -19.69 -8.39 21.10
C ILE A 74 -20.03 -9.59 21.95
N HIS A 75 -19.44 -9.66 23.15
CA HIS A 75 -19.80 -10.64 24.15
C HIS A 75 -20.66 -9.97 25.21
N ILE A 76 -21.86 -10.53 25.50
CA ILE A 76 -22.81 -9.99 26.45
C ILE A 76 -22.95 -10.98 27.61
N SER A 77 -22.78 -10.49 28.83
CA SER A 77 -23.02 -11.27 30.06
C SER A 77 -23.84 -10.47 31.06
N ILE A 78 -24.59 -11.17 31.88
CA ILE A 78 -25.40 -10.55 32.93
C ILE A 78 -24.68 -10.71 34.26
N GLN A 79 -24.58 -9.61 35.01
CA GLN A 79 -23.96 -9.58 36.32
C GLN A 79 -24.97 -9.09 37.38
N LYS A 80 -24.88 -9.59 38.59
CA LYS A 80 -25.60 -9.02 39.72
C LYS A 80 -25.07 -7.63 40.03
N ALA A 81 -25.94 -6.65 40.18
CA ALA A 81 -25.54 -5.28 40.52
C ALA A 81 -24.82 -5.27 41.88
N ARG A 82 -23.55 -4.98 41.89
CA ARG A 82 -22.76 -4.75 43.11
C ARG A 82 -22.92 -3.33 43.63
N GLN A 83 -23.32 -2.40 42.75
CA GLN A 83 -23.41 -0.97 42.99
C GLN A 83 -24.45 -0.37 42.02
N ALA A 84 -25.25 0.58 42.49
CA ALA A 84 -26.22 1.29 41.65
C ALA A 84 -25.49 2.40 40.88
N TYR A 85 -25.62 2.42 39.53
CA TYR A 85 -25.17 3.57 38.74
C TYR A 85 -26.19 4.71 38.87
N ILE A 86 -25.70 5.91 39.14
CA ILE A 86 -26.53 7.12 39.20
C ILE A 86 -26.72 7.68 37.80
N ASP A 87 -25.61 7.77 37.01
CA ASP A 87 -25.53 8.27 35.65
C ASP A 87 -24.75 7.33 34.75
N PHE A 88 -24.60 7.72 33.49
CA PHE A 88 -23.65 7.06 32.58
C PHE A 88 -22.36 7.87 32.55
N SER A 89 -21.21 7.21 32.67
CA SER A 89 -19.90 7.87 32.72
C SER A 89 -18.83 7.19 31.84
N ILE A 90 -17.85 7.97 31.36
CA ILE A 90 -16.63 7.44 30.80
C ILE A 90 -15.59 7.34 31.92
N THR A 91 -15.18 6.14 32.27
CA THR A 91 -14.22 5.92 33.37
C THR A 91 -12.81 5.69 32.83
N LYS A 92 -11.80 5.80 33.72
CA LYS A 92 -10.39 5.57 33.34
C LYS A 92 -10.18 4.16 32.86
N SER A 93 -9.39 3.99 31.81
CA SER A 93 -8.98 2.68 31.30
C SER A 93 -8.34 1.84 32.39
N LYS A 94 -8.78 0.59 32.57
CA LYS A 94 -8.11 -0.35 33.45
C LYS A 94 -6.83 -0.79 32.75
N GLN A 95 -5.70 -0.62 33.43
CA GLN A 95 -4.38 -0.79 32.87
C GLN A 95 -4.12 -2.21 32.34
N SER A 96 -3.90 -2.31 31.02
CA SER A 96 -2.78 -3.04 30.47
C SER A 96 -2.39 -2.34 29.16
N LEU A 97 -1.21 -1.78 29.15
CA LEU A 97 -0.71 -0.85 28.13
C LEU A 97 -0.39 -1.50 26.77
N LYS A 98 -0.36 -2.82 26.67
CA LYS A 98 0.27 -3.57 25.58
C LYS A 98 -0.65 -4.00 24.42
N THR A 99 -1.93 -3.65 24.45
CA THR A 99 -2.90 -4.17 23.45
C THR A 99 -3.62 -3.13 22.62
N SER A 100 -3.45 -1.83 22.93
CA SER A 100 -4.06 -0.76 22.14
C SER A 100 -3.42 -0.67 20.75
N ALA A 101 -4.23 -0.76 19.70
CA ALA A 101 -3.74 -0.61 18.33
C ALA A 101 -3.22 0.81 18.08
N ILE A 102 -2.04 0.90 17.47
CA ILE A 102 -1.52 2.16 16.91
C ILE A 102 -2.20 2.35 15.56
N LEU A 103 -3.04 3.38 15.45
CA LEU A 103 -3.83 3.64 14.25
C LEU A 103 -3.02 4.36 13.19
N SER A 104 -3.33 4.09 11.92
CA SER A 104 -2.83 4.86 10.78
C SER A 104 -3.31 6.32 10.83
N ASP A 105 -2.70 7.17 10.02
CA ASP A 105 -3.16 8.53 9.77
C ASP A 105 -4.31 8.54 8.77
N PHE A 106 -5.32 9.36 8.99
CA PHE A 106 -6.52 9.41 8.16
C PHE A 106 -6.72 10.79 7.54
N ALA A 107 -7.32 10.83 6.37
CA ALA A 107 -7.67 12.08 5.71
C ALA A 107 -8.71 12.87 6.52
N LEU A 108 -8.87 14.15 6.17
CA LEU A 108 -9.85 15.05 6.77
C LEU A 108 -11.27 14.52 6.56
N CYS A 109 -12.06 14.43 7.64
CA CYS A 109 -13.46 14.05 7.56
C CYS A 109 -14.35 15.23 7.12
N GLU A 110 -15.53 14.94 6.57
CA GLU A 110 -16.44 15.98 6.05
C GLU A 110 -16.85 17.01 7.12
N ALA A 111 -17.07 16.59 8.38
CA ALA A 111 -17.40 17.52 9.44
C ALA A 111 -16.27 18.54 9.73
N CYS A 112 -15.01 18.08 9.72
CA CYS A 112 -13.86 18.99 9.83
C CYS A 112 -13.66 19.84 8.58
N LYS A 113 -13.98 19.34 7.40
CA LYS A 113 -13.92 20.06 6.15
C LYS A 113 -14.97 21.17 6.10
N ASN A 114 -16.19 20.91 6.58
CA ASN A 114 -17.23 21.92 6.68
C ASN A 114 -16.83 23.06 7.64
N GLU A 115 -16.28 22.71 8.82
CA GLU A 115 -15.76 23.71 9.74
C GLU A 115 -14.55 24.49 9.17
N PHE A 116 -13.71 23.86 8.38
CA PHE A 116 -12.57 24.52 7.71
C PHE A 116 -13.05 25.61 6.73
N TYR A 117 -14.19 25.41 6.08
CA TYR A 117 -14.77 26.37 5.13
C TYR A 117 -15.81 27.32 5.75
N ASP A 118 -16.21 27.15 7.00
CA ASP A 118 -17.17 28.04 7.68
C ASP A 118 -16.46 29.28 8.27
N PRO A 119 -16.70 30.49 7.69
CA PRO A 119 -16.07 31.71 8.20
C PRO A 119 -16.44 32.08 9.65
N LYS A 120 -17.51 31.47 10.19
CA LYS A 120 -17.94 31.67 11.59
C LYS A 120 -17.25 30.74 12.57
N ASN A 121 -16.60 29.69 12.07
CA ASN A 121 -15.92 28.71 12.90
C ASN A 121 -14.54 29.24 13.36
N PRO A 122 -14.16 29.10 14.63
CA PRO A 122 -12.83 29.49 15.12
C PRO A 122 -11.65 28.82 14.40
N ARG A 123 -11.90 27.74 13.67
CA ARG A 123 -10.89 27.02 12.86
C ARG A 123 -11.06 27.23 11.36
N TYR A 124 -11.73 28.32 10.96
CA TYR A 124 -11.80 28.72 9.55
C TYR A 124 -10.41 28.80 8.94
N HIS A 125 -10.17 28.11 7.82
CA HIS A 125 -8.89 28.01 7.12
C HIS A 125 -7.69 27.59 8.00
N TYR A 126 -7.94 26.89 9.13
CA TYR A 126 -6.86 26.41 9.97
C TYR A 126 -6.25 25.10 9.43
N PRO A 127 -4.95 25.07 9.04
CA PRO A 127 -4.35 23.96 8.29
C PRO A 127 -4.14 22.66 9.11
N PHE A 128 -4.43 22.67 10.41
CA PHE A 128 -4.31 21.49 11.28
C PHE A 128 -5.61 21.14 12.00
N ILE A 129 -6.76 21.60 11.48
CA ILE A 129 -8.06 21.21 12.02
C ILE A 129 -8.24 19.70 11.98
N THR A 130 -8.70 19.10 13.08
CA THR A 130 -8.87 17.66 13.24
C THR A 130 -9.90 17.35 14.32
N CYS A 131 -10.31 16.08 14.40
CA CYS A 131 -11.14 15.54 15.48
C CYS A 131 -10.75 14.08 15.78
N THR A 132 -11.56 13.36 16.56
CA THR A 132 -11.32 11.94 16.87
C THR A 132 -11.48 11.02 15.67
N HIS A 133 -12.09 11.46 14.56
CA HIS A 133 -12.36 10.65 13.37
C HIS A 133 -11.35 10.86 12.23
N CYS A 134 -10.47 11.86 12.30
CA CYS A 134 -9.57 12.20 11.19
C CYS A 134 -8.22 12.73 11.67
N GLY A 135 -7.30 12.99 10.75
CA GLY A 135 -6.00 13.57 11.00
C GLY A 135 -4.94 12.58 11.45
N VAL A 136 -3.90 13.09 12.05
CA VAL A 136 -2.68 12.35 12.39
C VAL A 136 -2.83 11.44 13.61
N ARG A 137 -2.18 10.29 13.57
CA ARG A 137 -2.09 9.29 14.62
C ARG A 137 -0.69 8.67 14.64
N PHE A 138 -0.40 7.79 13.63
CA PHE A 138 0.87 7.11 13.48
C PHE A 138 2.03 8.08 13.32
N SER A 139 1.86 9.09 12.50
CA SER A 139 2.94 10.06 12.22
C SER A 139 3.40 10.86 13.43
N ILE A 140 2.59 10.95 14.50
CA ILE A 140 2.91 11.78 15.68
C ILE A 140 3.22 10.97 16.95
N ILE A 141 2.93 9.67 17.00
CA ILE A 141 3.09 8.87 18.22
C ILE A 141 4.55 8.54 18.49
N LYS A 142 5.03 8.85 19.71
CA LYS A 142 6.38 8.52 20.20
C LYS A 142 6.40 7.21 20.98
N LYS A 143 5.33 6.91 21.72
CA LYS A 143 5.15 5.67 22.50
C LYS A 143 3.69 5.47 22.91
N LEU A 144 3.33 4.25 23.32
CA LEU A 144 2.03 3.96 23.94
C LEU A 144 2.03 4.35 25.44
N PRO A 145 0.85 4.69 26.04
CA PRO A 145 -0.46 4.82 25.39
C PRO A 145 -0.54 6.07 24.49
N TYR A 146 -1.48 6.05 23.52
CA TYR A 146 -1.73 7.20 22.63
C TYR A 146 -2.41 8.33 23.39
N ASP A 147 -1.59 9.07 24.14
CA ASP A 147 -1.97 10.30 24.85
C ASP A 147 -1.10 11.46 24.37
N ARG A 148 -1.62 12.70 24.41
CA ARG A 148 -0.93 13.87 23.88
C ARG A 148 0.53 14.01 24.32
N GLN A 149 0.81 13.74 25.60
CA GLN A 149 2.16 13.76 26.19
C GLN A 149 3.13 12.73 25.58
N ASN A 150 2.60 11.68 24.94
CA ASN A 150 3.37 10.63 24.27
C ASN A 150 3.41 10.81 22.74
N THR A 151 3.10 12.00 22.26
CA THR A 151 3.10 12.37 20.83
C THR A 151 3.93 13.63 20.62
N SER A 152 4.23 13.97 19.36
CA SER A 152 4.86 15.25 19.02
C SER A 152 3.97 16.48 19.33
N MET A 153 2.70 16.27 19.71
CA MET A 153 1.82 17.35 20.17
C MET A 153 2.06 17.75 21.63
N ALA A 154 2.92 17.07 22.37
CA ALA A 154 3.28 17.42 23.76
C ALA A 154 3.87 18.84 23.89
N GLU A 155 4.57 19.28 22.84
CA GLU A 155 5.21 20.59 22.78
C GLU A 155 4.21 21.75 22.60
N PHE A 156 3.00 21.46 22.12
CA PHE A 156 1.96 22.46 21.84
C PHE A 156 0.93 22.47 22.97
N LYS A 157 1.03 23.46 23.87
CA LYS A 157 0.06 23.62 24.96
C LYS A 157 -1.31 24.02 24.41
N MET A 158 -2.37 23.33 24.85
CA MET A 158 -3.73 23.72 24.50
C MET A 158 -4.13 25.04 25.15
N CYS A 159 -4.77 25.94 24.39
CA CYS A 159 -5.47 27.08 24.95
C CYS A 159 -6.76 26.66 25.68
N GLU A 160 -7.41 27.55 26.42
CA GLU A 160 -8.63 27.23 27.16
C GLU A 160 -9.74 26.70 26.29
N PHE A 161 -9.92 27.26 25.10
CA PHE A 161 -10.90 26.81 24.13
C PHE A 161 -10.65 25.33 23.69
N CYS A 162 -9.43 24.99 23.28
CA CYS A 162 -9.10 23.61 22.93
C CYS A 162 -9.20 22.66 24.13
N GLN A 163 -8.85 23.13 25.33
CA GLN A 163 -8.95 22.33 26.54
C GLN A 163 -10.40 22.04 26.94
N SER A 164 -11.32 23.01 26.78
CA SER A 164 -12.74 22.79 27.03
C SER A 164 -13.33 21.73 26.11
N GLU A 165 -13.07 21.82 24.78
CA GLU A 165 -13.53 20.80 23.83
C GLU A 165 -12.89 19.42 24.08
N PHE A 166 -11.62 19.39 24.49
CA PHE A 166 -10.91 18.15 24.80
C PHE A 166 -11.50 17.41 26.00
N LYS A 167 -12.05 18.14 26.96
CA LYS A 167 -12.64 17.59 28.20
C LYS A 167 -14.15 17.34 28.11
N ASP A 168 -14.85 17.91 27.14
CA ASP A 168 -16.30 17.78 26.99
C ASP A 168 -16.66 16.46 26.24
N PRO A 169 -17.27 15.48 26.92
CA PRO A 169 -17.68 14.20 26.29
C PRO A 169 -18.67 14.35 25.14
N LYS A 170 -19.41 15.47 25.09
CA LYS A 170 -20.39 15.76 24.02
C LYS A 170 -19.71 16.33 22.78
N ASN A 171 -18.47 16.83 22.90
CA ASN A 171 -17.75 17.42 21.80
C ASN A 171 -17.06 16.34 20.95
N ARG A 172 -17.12 16.46 19.62
CA ARG A 172 -16.46 15.54 18.69
C ARG A 172 -14.91 15.56 18.77
N ARG A 173 -14.32 16.49 19.53
CA ARG A 173 -12.89 16.57 19.86
C ARG A 173 -12.54 16.06 21.24
N PHE A 174 -13.50 15.42 21.93
CA PHE A 174 -13.24 14.79 23.23
C PHE A 174 -12.08 13.80 23.13
N HIS A 175 -11.00 14.06 23.89
CA HIS A 175 -9.75 13.30 23.84
C HIS A 175 -9.09 13.21 22.44
N ALA A 176 -9.33 14.15 21.53
CA ALA A 176 -8.60 14.25 20.27
C ALA A 176 -7.17 14.75 20.53
N GLN A 177 -6.21 13.82 20.61
CA GLN A 177 -4.83 14.13 21.01
C GLN A 177 -4.16 15.19 20.13
N PRO A 178 -4.41 15.26 18.79
CA PRO A 178 -3.81 16.27 17.92
C PRO A 178 -4.60 17.61 17.88
N ILE A 179 -5.59 17.82 18.77
CA ILE A 179 -6.38 19.05 18.79
C ILE A 179 -5.52 20.31 18.90
N SER A 180 -5.85 21.31 18.09
CA SER A 180 -5.28 22.65 18.10
C SER A 180 -6.23 23.65 17.40
N CYS A 181 -5.97 24.93 17.51
CA CYS A 181 -6.70 26.01 16.85
C CYS A 181 -5.72 27.14 16.48
N PRO A 182 -6.12 28.20 15.78
CA PRO A 182 -5.24 29.32 15.43
C PRO A 182 -4.54 30.00 16.61
N GLU A 183 -5.14 29.97 17.80
CA GLU A 183 -4.57 30.57 19.02
C GLU A 183 -3.39 29.77 19.57
N CYS A 184 -3.54 28.41 19.67
CA CYS A 184 -2.47 27.51 20.08
C CYS A 184 -1.82 26.81 18.88
N ALA A 185 -1.64 27.54 17.78
CA ALA A 185 -1.35 27.04 16.46
C ALA A 185 0.04 26.41 16.34
N ILE A 186 0.09 25.37 15.49
CA ILE A 186 1.31 24.90 14.85
C ILE A 186 1.65 25.91 13.75
N LYS A 187 2.83 26.51 13.81
CA LYS A 187 3.26 27.49 12.82
C LYS A 187 3.68 26.84 11.51
N VAL A 188 3.41 27.56 10.42
CA VAL A 188 3.80 27.17 9.06
C VAL A 188 4.77 28.19 8.51
N HIS A 189 5.84 27.72 7.87
CA HIS A 189 6.86 28.57 7.31
C HIS A 189 7.17 28.18 5.87
N LEU A 190 7.17 29.17 4.98
CA LEU A 190 7.79 29.04 3.67
C LEU A 190 9.25 29.50 3.80
N LYS A 191 10.16 28.62 3.39
CA LYS A 191 11.60 28.85 3.51
C LYS A 191 12.28 28.66 2.15
N ASP A 192 13.41 29.33 1.95
CA ASP A 192 14.27 29.09 0.78
C ASP A 192 15.19 27.87 1.01
N SER A 193 15.92 27.47 -0.02
CA SER A 193 16.85 26.33 0.03
C SER A 193 18.01 26.49 1.04
N ALA A 194 18.21 27.67 1.59
CA ALA A 194 19.16 27.95 2.68
C ALA A 194 18.51 27.91 4.08
N GLY A 195 17.23 27.62 4.19
CA GLY A 195 16.49 27.55 5.45
C GLY A 195 15.98 28.90 5.96
N ARG A 196 16.12 29.99 5.21
CA ARG A 196 15.65 31.32 5.65
C ARG A 196 14.14 31.43 5.46
N VAL A 197 13.44 31.88 6.50
CA VAL A 197 11.99 32.09 6.47
C VAL A 197 11.63 33.29 5.59
N LEU A 198 10.80 33.09 4.60
CA LEU A 198 10.31 34.12 3.68
C LEU A 198 8.90 34.59 4.04
N ALA A 199 8.05 33.70 4.51
CA ALA A 199 6.69 33.99 4.93
C ALA A 199 6.22 32.94 5.96
N SER A 200 5.21 33.31 6.75
CA SER A 200 4.63 32.43 7.76
C SER A 200 3.11 32.36 7.66
N ASP A 201 2.55 31.26 8.16
CA ASP A 201 1.11 31.00 8.26
C ASP A 201 0.38 31.21 6.91
N GLU A 202 -0.71 31.95 6.86
CA GLU A 202 -1.49 32.15 5.63
C GLU A 202 -0.67 32.80 4.50
N LYS A 203 0.24 33.73 4.83
CA LYS A 203 1.13 34.35 3.83
C LYS A 203 2.06 33.31 3.19
N ALA A 204 2.48 32.29 3.92
CA ALA A 204 3.30 31.20 3.39
C ALA A 204 2.56 30.42 2.29
N PHE A 205 1.26 30.17 2.44
CA PHE A 205 0.45 29.49 1.41
C PHE A 205 0.22 30.37 0.18
N LYS A 206 -0.09 31.67 0.38
CA LYS A 206 -0.24 32.61 -0.74
C LYS A 206 1.03 32.72 -1.58
N GLU A 207 2.15 32.84 -0.92
CA GLU A 207 3.46 32.94 -1.59
C GLU A 207 3.84 31.62 -2.26
N SER A 208 3.60 30.47 -1.61
CA SER A 208 3.79 29.15 -2.23
C SER A 208 2.97 28.99 -3.52
N ALA A 209 1.72 29.40 -3.50
CA ALA A 209 0.86 29.37 -4.70
C ALA A 209 1.39 30.30 -5.80
N ARG A 210 1.90 31.49 -5.45
CA ARG A 210 2.55 32.41 -6.41
C ARG A 210 3.78 31.77 -7.05
N LEU A 211 4.61 31.13 -6.26
CA LEU A 211 5.82 30.44 -6.73
C LEU A 211 5.47 29.25 -7.64
N LEU A 212 4.46 28.44 -7.31
CA LEU A 212 3.97 27.38 -8.17
C LEU A 212 3.49 27.91 -9.53
N LYS A 213 2.73 29.02 -9.55
CA LYS A 213 2.33 29.72 -10.80
C LYS A 213 3.51 30.19 -11.65
N GLN A 214 4.64 30.49 -11.01
CA GLN A 214 5.90 30.85 -11.70
C GLN A 214 6.70 29.63 -12.19
N GLY A 215 6.19 28.40 -12.00
CA GLY A 215 6.85 27.16 -12.42
C GLY A 215 7.97 26.71 -11.50
N LYS A 216 8.00 27.17 -10.25
CA LYS A 216 8.97 26.72 -9.24
C LYS A 216 8.61 25.32 -8.73
N VAL A 217 9.63 24.58 -8.30
CA VAL A 217 9.50 23.30 -7.61
C VAL A 217 9.58 23.54 -6.10
N LEU A 218 8.59 23.08 -5.37
CA LEU A 218 8.55 23.19 -3.90
C LEU A 218 8.64 21.81 -3.25
N ALA A 219 9.23 21.75 -2.05
CA ALA A 219 9.03 20.63 -1.14
C ALA A 219 7.95 21.01 -0.11
N ILE A 220 6.91 20.21 0.03
CA ILE A 220 5.78 20.46 0.96
C ILE A 220 5.72 19.35 1.98
N LYS A 221 5.75 19.71 3.28
CA LYS A 221 5.61 18.73 4.37
C LYS A 221 4.17 18.23 4.43
N GLY A 222 3.99 16.98 4.04
CA GLY A 222 2.73 16.27 4.15
C GLY A 222 2.50 15.65 5.53
N MET A 223 1.57 14.70 5.64
CA MET A 223 1.25 14.02 6.89
C MET A 223 2.35 13.02 7.30
N GLY A 224 2.89 12.25 6.35
CA GLY A 224 3.88 11.20 6.59
C GLY A 224 5.29 11.50 6.07
N GLY A 225 5.54 12.66 5.48
CA GLY A 225 6.83 13.07 4.91
C GLY A 225 6.67 14.23 3.94
N PHE A 226 7.76 14.63 3.32
CA PHE A 226 7.76 15.69 2.31
C PHE A 226 7.37 15.17 0.92
N HIS A 227 6.64 15.98 0.18
CA HIS A 227 6.40 15.80 -1.26
C HIS A 227 7.10 16.88 -2.05
N LEU A 228 7.73 16.49 -3.16
CA LEU A 228 8.15 17.44 -4.19
C LEU A 228 6.95 17.75 -5.08
N VAL A 229 6.63 19.04 -5.22
CA VAL A 229 5.44 19.49 -5.94
C VAL A 229 5.79 20.56 -6.95
N CYS A 230 5.06 20.58 -8.06
CA CYS A 230 5.06 21.67 -9.05
C CYS A 230 3.69 21.71 -9.73
N ASP A 231 3.42 22.78 -10.52
CA ASP A 231 2.22 22.86 -11.35
C ASP A 231 2.23 21.73 -12.39
N ALA A 232 1.26 20.81 -12.30
CA ALA A 232 1.16 19.66 -13.19
C ALA A 232 0.83 20.03 -14.65
N LEU A 233 0.29 21.22 -14.89
CA LEU A 233 -0.04 21.72 -16.24
C LEU A 233 1.10 22.55 -16.86
N ASN A 234 2.14 22.87 -16.08
CA ASN A 234 3.32 23.56 -16.56
C ASN A 234 4.39 22.54 -16.98
N GLU A 235 4.47 22.25 -18.28
CA GLU A 235 5.41 21.27 -18.84
C GLU A 235 6.87 21.55 -18.44
N LYS A 236 7.28 22.83 -18.43
CA LYS A 236 8.66 23.22 -18.05
C LYS A 236 8.94 22.89 -16.58
N ALA A 237 7.98 23.15 -15.69
CA ALA A 237 8.12 22.83 -14.27
C ALA A 237 8.21 21.33 -14.03
N VAL A 238 7.38 20.53 -14.71
CA VAL A 238 7.41 19.05 -14.59
C VAL A 238 8.72 18.49 -15.13
N LYS A 239 9.19 18.99 -16.29
CA LYS A 239 10.47 18.59 -16.86
C LYS A 239 11.63 18.92 -15.91
N LEU A 240 11.65 20.14 -15.35
CA LEU A 240 12.65 20.55 -14.37
C LEU A 240 12.67 19.65 -13.13
N LEU A 241 11.49 19.31 -12.59
CA LEU A 241 11.37 18.37 -11.47
C LEU A 241 11.95 17.01 -11.83
N ARG A 242 11.66 16.47 -13.02
CA ARG A 242 12.19 15.18 -13.47
C ARG A 242 13.71 15.19 -13.59
N GLU A 243 14.27 16.22 -14.18
CA GLU A 243 15.73 16.40 -14.34
C GLU A 243 16.41 16.45 -12.96
N ARG A 244 15.95 17.31 -12.05
CA ARG A 244 16.52 17.48 -10.71
C ARG A 244 16.40 16.23 -9.84
N LYS A 245 15.28 15.48 -9.97
CA LYS A 245 15.02 14.25 -9.23
C LYS A 245 15.66 13.02 -9.86
N HIS A 246 16.32 13.14 -11.03
CA HIS A 246 16.84 12.02 -11.83
C HIS A 246 15.76 10.93 -12.05
N ARG A 247 14.55 11.38 -12.41
CA ARG A 247 13.38 10.50 -12.63
C ARG A 247 12.81 10.74 -14.04
N PRO A 248 13.51 10.30 -15.11
CA PRO A 248 13.14 10.69 -16.47
C PRO A 248 11.77 10.16 -16.92
N PHE A 249 11.44 8.89 -16.65
CA PHE A 249 10.27 8.24 -17.26
C PHE A 249 9.21 7.77 -16.27
N LYS A 250 9.59 7.31 -15.07
CA LYS A 250 8.62 6.76 -14.09
C LYS A 250 7.44 7.70 -13.88
N PRO A 251 6.16 7.22 -13.97
CA PRO A 251 4.98 8.06 -13.84
C PRO A 251 4.96 8.89 -12.54
N LEU A 252 4.38 10.08 -12.61
CA LEU A 252 4.20 11.01 -11.49
C LEU A 252 2.73 11.00 -11.08
N ALA A 253 2.47 10.99 -9.76
CA ALA A 253 1.13 11.14 -9.23
C ALA A 253 0.73 12.62 -9.16
N LEU A 254 -0.57 12.88 -9.33
CA LEU A 254 -1.17 14.20 -9.21
C LEU A 254 -2.02 14.29 -7.96
N MET A 255 -1.96 15.45 -7.30
CA MET A 255 -2.94 15.82 -6.28
C MET A 255 -3.92 16.82 -6.87
N CYS A 256 -5.22 16.52 -6.73
CA CYS A 256 -6.33 17.38 -7.10
C CYS A 256 -7.01 17.95 -5.86
N LYS A 257 -7.50 19.19 -5.95
CA LYS A 257 -8.27 19.82 -4.88
C LYS A 257 -9.50 18.99 -4.51
N ASP A 258 -10.25 18.55 -5.53
CA ASP A 258 -11.54 17.90 -5.41
C ASP A 258 -11.85 16.99 -6.63
N MET A 259 -13.02 16.34 -6.59
CA MET A 259 -13.51 15.48 -7.68
C MET A 259 -13.71 16.23 -8.99
N GLN A 260 -14.12 17.51 -8.97
CA GLN A 260 -14.33 18.29 -10.20
C GLN A 260 -13.02 18.46 -10.97
N MET A 261 -11.91 18.70 -10.23
CA MET A 261 -10.58 18.78 -10.84
C MET A 261 -10.12 17.41 -11.37
N ALA A 262 -10.34 16.33 -10.63
CA ALA A 262 -9.98 14.97 -11.06
C ALA A 262 -10.74 14.52 -12.31
N LEU A 263 -12.06 14.81 -12.40
CA LEU A 263 -12.92 14.47 -13.54
C LEU A 263 -12.50 15.17 -14.85
N LYS A 264 -11.76 16.28 -14.79
CA LYS A 264 -11.20 16.93 -15.99
C LYS A 264 -10.02 16.14 -16.56
N LEU A 265 -9.33 15.36 -15.75
CA LEU A 265 -8.11 14.64 -16.11
C LEU A 265 -8.34 13.17 -16.42
N ALA A 266 -9.31 12.52 -15.78
CA ALA A 266 -9.51 11.08 -15.86
C ALA A 266 -10.98 10.69 -16.06
N PHE A 267 -11.20 9.50 -16.64
CA PHE A 267 -12.45 8.78 -16.53
C PHE A 267 -12.50 8.15 -15.15
N ILE A 268 -13.60 8.33 -14.44
CA ILE A 268 -13.74 7.86 -13.05
C ILE A 268 -15.06 7.10 -12.96
N THR A 269 -14.96 5.83 -12.59
CA THR A 269 -16.12 4.96 -12.31
C THR A 269 -16.66 5.24 -10.90
N PRO A 270 -17.92 4.85 -10.59
CA PRO A 270 -18.48 5.04 -9.25
C PRO A 270 -17.61 4.41 -8.13
N LYS A 271 -16.98 3.26 -8.40
CA LYS A 271 -16.12 2.58 -7.43
C LYS A 271 -14.79 3.31 -7.20
N GLU A 272 -14.23 3.89 -8.25
CA GLU A 272 -13.03 4.75 -8.15
C GLU A 272 -13.34 6.07 -7.43
N GLU A 273 -14.53 6.64 -7.65
CA GLU A 273 -15.01 7.82 -6.93
C GLU A 273 -15.19 7.55 -5.44
N GLU A 274 -15.80 6.40 -5.07
CA GLU A 274 -15.90 5.96 -3.68
C GLU A 274 -14.51 5.88 -3.01
N LEU A 275 -13.53 5.31 -3.71
CA LEU A 275 -12.18 5.15 -3.22
C LEU A 275 -11.45 6.49 -3.06
N LEU A 276 -11.55 7.38 -4.04
CA LEU A 276 -10.96 8.73 -4.00
C LEU A 276 -11.55 9.59 -2.86
N ASN A 277 -12.86 9.45 -2.59
CA ASN A 277 -13.55 10.18 -1.52
C ASN A 277 -13.47 9.50 -0.15
N SER A 278 -12.94 8.27 -0.09
CA SER A 278 -12.79 7.55 1.18
C SER A 278 -11.89 8.30 2.18
N ILE A 279 -11.98 7.94 3.46
CA ILE A 279 -11.12 8.46 4.53
C ILE A 279 -9.63 8.08 4.30
N LEU A 280 -9.35 7.11 3.44
CA LEU A 280 -8.00 6.67 3.10
C LEU A 280 -7.34 7.63 2.10
N LYS A 281 -8.10 8.14 1.13
CA LYS A 281 -7.65 9.00 0.01
C LYS A 281 -6.31 8.53 -0.57
N PRO A 282 -6.23 7.30 -1.10
CA PRO A 282 -5.01 6.78 -1.70
C PRO A 282 -4.76 7.46 -3.05
N ILE A 283 -3.59 7.21 -3.63
CA ILE A 283 -3.36 7.43 -5.06
C ILE A 283 -4.13 6.35 -5.81
N VAL A 284 -5.08 6.74 -6.66
CA VAL A 284 -5.86 5.82 -7.50
C VAL A 284 -5.36 5.90 -8.93
N LEU A 285 -5.04 4.75 -9.53
CA LEU A 285 -4.65 4.66 -10.93
C LEU A 285 -5.90 4.65 -11.81
N LEU A 286 -6.09 5.70 -12.60
CA LEU A 286 -7.29 5.98 -13.38
C LEU A 286 -6.96 6.06 -14.86
N LYS A 287 -7.90 5.71 -15.74
CA LYS A 287 -7.75 5.93 -17.18
C LYS A 287 -7.78 7.43 -17.49
N ALA A 288 -6.72 7.96 -18.09
CA ALA A 288 -6.60 9.38 -18.41
C ALA A 288 -7.57 9.77 -19.53
N LYS A 289 -8.24 10.93 -19.38
CA LYS A 289 -8.94 11.64 -20.47
C LYS A 289 -7.95 12.45 -21.29
N LYS A 290 -7.11 13.18 -20.56
CA LYS A 290 -6.05 13.98 -21.12
C LYS A 290 -4.83 13.85 -20.20
N MET A 291 -3.78 13.27 -20.71
CA MET A 291 -2.50 13.17 -19.99
C MET A 291 -1.79 14.52 -20.08
N PRO A 292 -1.53 15.23 -18.96
CA PRO A 292 -0.67 16.41 -19.00
C PRO A 292 0.73 16.03 -19.47
N ALA A 293 1.39 16.94 -20.19
CA ALA A 293 2.72 16.71 -20.70
C ALA A 293 3.71 16.32 -19.59
N GLN A 294 4.59 15.40 -19.88
CA GLN A 294 5.63 14.91 -18.96
C GLN A 294 5.13 14.16 -17.70
N ILE A 295 3.84 13.84 -17.55
CA ILE A 295 3.33 13.15 -16.36
C ILE A 295 3.53 11.63 -16.45
N ALA A 296 3.20 11.02 -17.58
CA ALA A 296 3.45 9.61 -17.86
C ALA A 296 3.64 9.36 -19.35
N PHE A 297 4.60 8.49 -19.70
CA PHE A 297 4.95 8.21 -21.10
C PHE A 297 4.48 6.83 -21.54
N ASP A 298 4.60 5.85 -20.65
CA ASP A 298 4.47 4.42 -20.95
C ASP A 298 3.11 3.81 -20.58
N THR A 299 2.15 4.64 -20.15
CA THR A 299 0.83 4.19 -19.72
C THR A 299 -0.25 5.19 -20.12
N ASP A 300 -1.48 4.72 -20.30
CA ASP A 300 -2.68 5.54 -20.45
C ASP A 300 -3.36 5.82 -19.10
N LYS A 301 -2.77 5.35 -18.00
CA LYS A 301 -3.25 5.56 -16.64
C LYS A 301 -2.54 6.74 -15.98
N ILE A 302 -3.29 7.49 -15.18
CA ILE A 302 -2.82 8.59 -14.37
C ILE A 302 -3.11 8.32 -12.90
N GLY A 303 -2.12 8.46 -12.03
CA GLY A 303 -2.29 8.35 -10.58
C GLY A 303 -2.83 9.66 -10.01
N ILE A 304 -4.04 9.64 -9.46
CA ILE A 304 -4.67 10.81 -8.83
C ILE A 304 -4.96 10.52 -7.36
N MET A 305 -4.67 11.49 -6.49
CA MET A 305 -5.17 11.56 -5.12
C MET A 305 -5.86 12.91 -4.89
N LEU A 306 -6.86 12.94 -4.02
CA LEU A 306 -7.48 14.20 -3.59
C LEU A 306 -6.70 14.79 -2.43
N ALA A 307 -6.79 16.13 -2.27
CA ALA A 307 -6.29 16.82 -1.10
C ALA A 307 -6.84 16.17 0.18
N TYR A 308 -5.96 15.57 0.99
CA TYR A 308 -6.34 14.75 2.14
C TYR A 308 -6.10 15.44 3.49
N THR A 309 -5.44 16.60 3.50
CA THR A 309 -5.24 17.39 4.71
C THR A 309 -5.81 18.79 4.54
N PRO A 310 -6.20 19.47 5.63
CA PRO A 310 -6.60 20.88 5.56
C PRO A 310 -5.44 21.78 5.08
N PHE A 311 -4.20 21.37 5.31
CA PHE A 311 -2.99 22.02 4.80
C PHE A 311 -2.97 22.06 3.26
N HIS A 312 -3.26 20.93 2.61
CA HIS A 312 -3.38 20.87 1.16
C HIS A 312 -4.57 21.68 0.64
N LEU A 313 -5.72 21.61 1.35
CA LEU A 313 -6.90 22.41 0.96
C LEU A 313 -6.59 23.90 1.02
N LEU A 314 -5.88 24.39 2.05
CA LEU A 314 -5.50 25.80 2.16
C LEU A 314 -4.56 26.24 1.03
N LEU A 315 -3.64 25.38 0.58
CA LEU A 315 -2.82 25.68 -0.60
C LEU A 315 -3.69 25.83 -1.86
N PHE A 316 -4.68 24.94 -2.04
CA PHE A 316 -5.60 25.00 -3.19
C PHE A 316 -6.61 26.16 -3.14
N GLU A 317 -6.76 26.87 -2.01
CA GLU A 317 -7.51 28.13 -1.99
C GLU A 317 -6.82 29.23 -2.80
N TYR A 318 -5.49 29.13 -2.94
CA TYR A 318 -4.67 30.11 -3.67
C TYR A 318 -4.11 29.61 -4.99
N PHE A 319 -4.20 28.28 -5.23
CA PHE A 319 -3.68 27.61 -6.43
C PHE A 319 -4.75 26.73 -7.08
N SER A 320 -5.06 26.99 -8.36
CA SER A 320 -6.22 26.41 -9.04
C SER A 320 -5.93 25.22 -9.96
N ASN A 321 -4.65 24.91 -10.21
CA ASN A 321 -4.25 23.77 -11.05
C ASN A 321 -3.98 22.52 -10.21
N PRO A 322 -4.06 21.29 -10.78
CA PRO A 322 -3.53 20.10 -10.12
C PRO A 322 -2.02 20.26 -9.93
N ILE A 323 -1.50 19.68 -8.85
CA ILE A 323 -0.04 19.66 -8.61
C ILE A 323 0.51 18.25 -8.80
N VAL A 324 1.71 18.15 -9.35
CA VAL A 324 2.51 16.93 -9.18
C VAL A 324 2.76 16.76 -7.68
N ALA A 325 2.60 15.54 -7.16
CA ALA A 325 2.96 15.22 -5.79
C ALA A 325 3.74 13.89 -5.79
N THR A 326 5.06 13.99 -5.72
CA THR A 326 5.93 12.82 -5.61
C THR A 326 6.70 12.84 -4.30
N SER A 327 6.93 11.69 -3.68
CA SER A 327 7.71 11.59 -2.44
C SER A 327 9.05 12.31 -2.55
N ALA A 328 9.42 13.08 -1.53
CA ALA A 328 10.75 13.69 -1.45
C ALA A 328 11.73 12.62 -0.96
N ASN A 329 12.49 12.05 -1.89
CA ASN A 329 13.52 11.04 -1.63
C ASN A 329 14.49 10.97 -2.80
N ILE A 330 15.70 10.47 -2.55
CA ILE A 330 16.58 9.96 -3.60
C ILE A 330 15.97 8.66 -4.14
N SER A 331 16.26 8.31 -5.39
CA SER A 331 15.73 7.07 -6.00
C SER A 331 16.05 5.85 -5.13
N SER A 332 15.05 5.04 -4.85
CA SER A 332 15.13 3.82 -4.00
C SER A 332 15.37 4.06 -2.50
N GLU A 333 15.41 5.31 -2.03
CA GLU A 333 15.45 5.62 -0.61
C GLU A 333 14.06 5.85 -0.02
N SER A 334 13.99 5.92 1.31
CA SER A 334 12.78 6.23 2.07
C SER A 334 12.33 7.67 1.88
N ILE A 335 11.04 7.94 2.11
CA ILE A 335 10.52 9.31 2.12
C ILE A 335 11.18 10.14 3.23
N ILE A 336 11.63 11.33 2.88
CA ILE A 336 12.22 12.30 3.83
C ILE A 336 11.10 12.96 4.63
N TYR A 337 11.26 13.05 5.95
CA TYR A 337 10.26 13.60 6.86
C TYR A 337 10.80 14.67 7.83
N SER A 338 12.11 14.91 7.86
CA SER A 338 12.73 15.97 8.64
C SER A 338 13.33 17.07 7.77
N GLU A 339 13.28 18.32 8.24
CA GLU A 339 13.88 19.47 7.56
C GLU A 339 15.39 19.28 7.34
N LYS A 340 16.09 18.77 8.35
CA LYS A 340 17.53 18.51 8.27
C LYS A 340 17.85 17.56 7.10
N ALA A 341 17.19 16.41 7.02
CA ALA A 341 17.40 15.45 5.94
C ALA A 341 16.99 16.03 4.57
N LEU A 342 15.96 16.86 4.50
CA LEU A 342 15.54 17.53 3.27
C LEU A 342 16.65 18.42 2.71
N LEU A 343 17.25 19.26 3.55
CA LEU A 343 18.33 20.18 3.15
C LEU A 343 19.64 19.44 2.84
N GLU A 344 19.96 18.37 3.58
CA GLU A 344 21.16 17.58 3.35
C GLU A 344 21.09 16.74 2.09
N LYS A 345 19.96 16.06 1.82
CA LYS A 345 19.85 15.07 0.75
C LYS A 345 19.32 15.62 -0.57
N LEU A 346 18.43 16.62 -0.54
CA LEU A 346 17.73 17.11 -1.72
C LEU A 346 18.02 18.60 -2.05
N ASN A 347 19.10 19.14 -1.53
CA ASN A 347 19.52 20.48 -1.91
C ASN A 347 19.72 20.55 -3.46
N GLY A 348 19.13 21.59 -4.09
CA GLY A 348 19.14 21.75 -5.54
C GLY A 348 18.00 21.04 -6.28
N VAL A 349 17.22 20.15 -5.62
CA VAL A 349 16.05 19.51 -6.22
C VAL A 349 14.81 20.40 -6.16
N PHE A 350 14.66 21.19 -5.11
CA PHE A 350 13.56 22.15 -4.93
C PHE A 350 14.10 23.58 -4.86
N ASP A 351 13.24 24.56 -5.13
CA ASP A 351 13.57 25.99 -5.02
C ASP A 351 13.25 26.53 -3.65
N TYR A 352 12.12 26.09 -3.07
CA TYR A 352 11.58 26.52 -1.77
C TYR A 352 10.92 25.34 -1.07
N TYR A 353 10.70 25.43 0.24
CA TYR A 353 9.94 24.44 0.94
C TYR A 353 8.96 25.05 1.95
N LEU A 354 7.78 24.40 2.04
CA LEU A 354 6.71 24.74 2.97
C LEU A 354 6.71 23.71 4.09
N ASP A 355 7.10 24.14 5.28
CA ASP A 355 7.30 23.32 6.47
C ASP A 355 6.39 23.79 7.62
N TYR A 356 6.23 22.95 8.62
CA TYR A 356 5.53 23.28 9.86
C TYR A 356 6.26 22.65 11.06
N GLU A 357 6.09 23.29 12.24
CA GLU A 357 6.89 22.98 13.44
C GLU A 357 6.64 21.59 14.02
N ARG A 358 5.43 21.02 13.86
CA ARG A 358 5.13 19.70 14.40
C ARG A 358 6.01 18.63 13.76
N GLU A 359 6.72 17.88 14.60
CA GLU A 359 7.56 16.77 14.18
C GLU A 359 6.71 15.62 13.59
N ILE A 360 7.19 15.04 12.49
CA ILE A 360 6.76 13.70 12.02
C ILE A 360 7.69 12.70 12.69
N VAL A 361 7.13 11.86 13.57
CA VAL A 361 7.88 10.84 14.31
C VAL A 361 8.04 9.58 13.46
N ASN A 362 6.95 9.12 12.87
CA ASN A 362 6.94 7.93 12.03
C ASN A 362 6.53 8.32 10.60
N ALA A 363 7.44 8.12 9.68
CA ALA A 363 7.19 8.39 8.26
C ALA A 363 6.24 7.36 7.64
N SER A 364 5.47 7.80 6.63
CA SER A 364 4.52 6.94 5.91
C SER A 364 4.35 7.42 4.47
N ASP A 365 4.58 6.52 3.51
CA ASP A 365 4.31 6.77 2.10
C ASP A 365 2.81 6.79 1.81
N ASP A 366 2.39 7.35 0.67
CA ASP A 366 1.00 7.26 0.22
C ASP A 366 0.65 5.85 -0.25
N SER A 367 -0.54 5.38 0.10
CA SER A 367 -1.10 4.14 -0.43
C SER A 367 -1.45 4.30 -1.91
N ILE A 368 -1.35 3.21 -2.68
CA ILE A 368 -1.68 3.18 -4.11
C ILE A 368 -2.70 2.06 -4.34
N ALA A 369 -3.74 2.37 -5.12
CA ALA A 369 -4.78 1.42 -5.47
C ALA A 369 -5.24 1.59 -6.92
N CYS A 370 -5.93 0.59 -7.44
CA CYS A 370 -6.70 0.66 -8.67
C CYS A 370 -8.03 -0.10 -8.47
N VAL A 371 -8.95 0.09 -9.41
CA VAL A 371 -10.17 -0.72 -9.48
C VAL A 371 -10.07 -1.63 -10.70
N VAL A 372 -10.30 -2.91 -10.49
CA VAL A 372 -10.31 -3.92 -11.56
C VAL A 372 -11.48 -4.86 -11.31
N ASN A 373 -12.28 -5.11 -12.34
CA ASN A 373 -13.48 -5.96 -12.26
C ASN A 373 -14.44 -5.55 -11.11
N ASP A 374 -14.61 -4.24 -10.89
CA ASP A 374 -15.41 -3.62 -9.82
C ASP A 374 -14.92 -3.91 -8.38
N GLU A 375 -13.71 -4.44 -8.22
CA GLU A 375 -13.06 -4.65 -6.93
C GLU A 375 -11.88 -3.70 -6.75
N CYS A 376 -11.70 -3.17 -5.54
CA CYS A 376 -10.56 -2.36 -5.17
C CYS A 376 -9.34 -3.26 -4.91
N MET A 377 -8.25 -3.00 -5.61
CA MET A 377 -6.96 -3.67 -5.46
C MET A 377 -5.91 -2.68 -4.97
N PHE A 378 -5.30 -2.95 -3.82
CA PHE A 378 -4.17 -2.17 -3.33
C PHE A 378 -2.85 -2.67 -3.92
N LEU A 379 -2.06 -1.74 -4.45
CA LEU A 379 -0.72 -1.99 -4.99
C LEU A 379 0.37 -1.63 -3.98
N ARG A 380 0.04 -0.76 -3.04
CA ARG A 380 0.85 -0.37 -1.88
C ARG A 380 -0.08 -0.02 -0.72
N THR A 381 0.20 -0.55 0.47
CA THR A 381 -0.52 -0.21 1.69
C THR A 381 0.40 0.52 2.66
N SER A 382 0.08 1.78 2.99
CA SER A 382 0.81 2.62 3.92
C SER A 382 -0.14 3.64 4.57
N ARG A 383 0.00 4.95 4.36
CA ARG A 383 -0.87 5.98 4.92
C ARG A 383 -2.37 5.64 4.68
N GLY A 384 -3.15 5.77 5.72
CA GLY A 384 -4.59 5.49 5.73
C GLY A 384 -4.93 4.02 5.99
N ILE A 385 -3.99 3.09 5.79
CA ILE A 385 -4.21 1.64 5.92
C ILE A 385 -3.33 1.05 7.02
N ASN A 386 -2.01 1.18 6.88
CA ASN A 386 -1.07 0.59 7.83
C ASN A 386 -0.52 1.64 8.83
N PRO A 387 -0.21 1.22 10.07
CA PRO A 387 -0.23 -0.16 10.56
C PRO A 387 -1.64 -0.73 10.64
N THR A 388 -1.78 -2.00 10.24
CA THR A 388 -3.04 -2.75 10.28
C THR A 388 -2.93 -3.93 11.23
N TYR A 389 -4.00 -4.23 11.96
CA TYR A 389 -4.08 -5.37 12.89
C TYR A 389 -5.15 -6.33 12.40
N ILE A 390 -4.81 -7.62 12.38
CA ILE A 390 -5.71 -8.72 11.98
C ILE A 390 -5.78 -9.70 13.15
N GLU A 391 -6.96 -9.98 13.65
CA GLU A 391 -7.17 -11.01 14.66
C GLU A 391 -7.08 -12.40 14.03
N LEU A 392 -6.36 -13.30 14.69
CA LEU A 392 -6.23 -14.70 14.30
C LEU A 392 -7.20 -15.57 15.07
N ASP A 393 -7.79 -16.53 14.40
CA ASP A 393 -8.65 -17.55 14.98
C ASP A 393 -7.84 -18.79 15.47
N GLU A 394 -8.56 -19.82 15.92
CA GLU A 394 -8.00 -21.07 16.44
C GLU A 394 -7.18 -21.90 15.43
N ASN A 395 -7.27 -21.58 14.13
CA ASN A 395 -6.50 -22.23 13.08
C ASN A 395 -5.01 -21.89 13.14
N PHE A 396 -4.62 -20.89 13.91
CA PHE A 396 -3.27 -20.38 14.00
C PHE A 396 -2.70 -20.52 15.41
N LYS A 397 -1.36 -20.65 15.50
CA LYS A 397 -0.66 -20.66 16.78
C LYS A 397 -0.60 -19.25 17.37
N ASN A 398 -0.74 -19.16 18.70
CA ASN A 398 -0.49 -17.91 19.40
C ASN A 398 0.99 -17.82 19.82
N GLU A 399 1.81 -17.28 18.94
CA GLU A 399 3.24 -17.11 19.16
C GLU A 399 3.67 -15.68 18.87
N THR A 400 4.73 -15.20 19.54
CA THR A 400 5.34 -13.90 19.27
C THR A 400 6.44 -14.08 18.22
N ALA A 401 6.18 -13.73 16.98
CA ALA A 401 7.06 -13.96 15.86
C ALA A 401 7.19 -12.74 14.95
N LEU A 402 8.30 -12.70 14.19
CA LEU A 402 8.59 -11.64 13.22
C LEU A 402 8.81 -12.24 11.83
N ALA A 403 8.06 -11.80 10.81
CA ALA A 403 8.33 -12.08 9.41
C ALA A 403 8.95 -10.85 8.75
N LEU A 404 10.13 -11.04 8.14
CA LEU A 404 10.96 -9.95 7.60
C LEU A 404 10.50 -9.44 6.23
N GLY A 405 9.74 -10.26 5.48
CA GLY A 405 9.33 -9.91 4.11
C GLY A 405 10.42 -10.13 3.07
N ALA A 406 10.29 -9.43 1.94
CA ALA A 406 11.22 -9.46 0.82
C ALA A 406 12.21 -8.28 0.88
N GLU A 407 13.23 -8.30 0.00
CA GLU A 407 14.20 -7.21 -0.16
C GLU A 407 13.58 -5.98 -0.84
N LEU A 408 12.67 -6.19 -1.79
CA LEU A 408 11.99 -5.12 -2.52
C LEU A 408 10.59 -4.90 -1.96
N LYS A 409 10.08 -3.67 -2.05
CA LYS A 409 8.73 -3.29 -1.58
C LYS A 409 8.43 -3.79 -0.16
N ASN A 410 9.43 -3.77 0.69
CA ASN A 410 9.37 -4.39 2.01
C ASN A 410 8.24 -3.86 2.88
N GLN A 411 7.63 -4.79 3.60
CA GLN A 411 6.84 -4.64 4.81
C GLN A 411 7.21 -5.81 5.72
N PHE A 412 7.18 -5.63 7.04
CA PHE A 412 7.29 -6.74 7.97
C PHE A 412 5.94 -7.03 8.65
N VAL A 413 5.81 -8.24 9.18
CA VAL A 413 4.64 -8.64 9.96
C VAL A 413 5.09 -9.17 11.32
N ILE A 414 4.43 -8.70 12.37
CA ILE A 414 4.63 -9.17 13.74
C ILE A 414 3.38 -9.91 14.19
N ALA A 415 3.57 -11.13 14.73
CA ALA A 415 2.52 -11.86 15.42
C ALA A 415 2.68 -11.73 16.93
N PHE A 416 1.61 -11.47 17.64
CA PHE A 416 1.53 -11.45 19.13
C PHE A 416 0.07 -11.40 19.57
N ASP A 417 -0.23 -11.97 20.72
CA ASP A 417 -1.58 -11.91 21.33
C ASP A 417 -2.73 -12.29 20.38
N ASN A 418 -2.59 -13.39 19.63
CA ASN A 418 -3.54 -13.84 18.60
C ASN A 418 -3.86 -12.80 17.51
N LYS A 419 -2.95 -11.91 17.20
CA LYS A 419 -3.10 -10.94 16.11
C LYS A 419 -1.84 -10.78 15.29
N LEU A 420 -2.02 -10.31 14.06
CA LEU A 420 -0.96 -9.86 13.17
C LEU A 420 -0.95 -8.34 13.12
N LEU A 421 0.25 -7.75 13.26
CA LEU A 421 0.51 -6.36 12.94
C LEU A 421 1.27 -6.32 11.62
N ILE A 422 0.71 -5.63 10.62
CA ILE A 422 1.35 -5.37 9.33
C ILE A 422 1.91 -3.94 9.36
N SER A 423 3.22 -3.81 9.13
CA SER A 423 3.90 -2.51 9.12
C SER A 423 3.42 -1.63 7.95
N PRO A 424 3.59 -0.30 8.02
CA PRO A 424 3.60 0.54 6.83
C PRO A 424 4.63 0.06 5.79
N TYR A 425 4.42 0.44 4.53
CA TYR A 425 5.39 0.23 3.45
C TYR A 425 6.72 0.90 3.82
N ILE A 426 7.81 0.15 3.67
CA ILE A 426 9.16 0.59 4.00
C ILE A 426 9.93 0.96 2.73
N GLY A 427 9.92 0.08 1.72
CA GLY A 427 10.61 0.29 0.45
C GLY A 427 11.64 -0.79 0.15
N ASP A 428 12.66 -0.43 -0.64
CA ASP A 428 13.68 -1.36 -1.12
C ASP A 428 14.88 -1.37 -0.15
N LEU A 429 15.11 -2.48 0.54
CA LEU A 429 16.12 -2.62 1.61
C LEU A 429 17.58 -2.63 1.09
N LYS A 430 17.78 -2.52 -0.22
CA LYS A 430 19.13 -2.36 -0.82
C LYS A 430 19.80 -1.06 -0.42
N SER A 431 19.04 -0.03 -0.08
CA SER A 431 19.57 1.24 0.40
C SER A 431 19.76 1.18 1.92
N LEU A 432 20.85 1.72 2.41
CA LEU A 432 21.17 1.79 3.84
C LEU A 432 20.09 2.59 4.60
N ASP A 433 19.65 3.70 4.05
CA ASP A 433 18.59 4.56 4.62
C ASP A 433 17.26 3.79 4.82
N THR A 434 16.89 2.96 3.84
CA THR A 434 15.65 2.16 3.95
C THR A 434 15.82 1.03 4.97
N LYS A 435 17.01 0.46 5.09
CA LYS A 435 17.33 -0.54 6.13
C LYS A 435 17.28 0.09 7.53
N GLU A 436 17.85 1.27 7.72
CA GLU A 436 17.75 2.03 8.98
C GLU A 436 16.31 2.34 9.36
N ARG A 437 15.49 2.71 8.36
CA ARG A 437 14.04 2.90 8.56
C ARG A 437 13.36 1.61 9.00
N PHE A 438 13.68 0.47 8.40
CA PHE A 438 13.17 -0.83 8.81
C PHE A 438 13.47 -1.10 10.28
N GLU A 439 14.73 -0.93 10.68
CA GLU A 439 15.19 -1.18 12.05
C GLU A 439 14.54 -0.24 13.06
N THR A 440 14.48 1.06 12.72
CA THR A 440 13.84 2.09 13.56
C THR A 440 12.36 1.79 13.78
N LEU A 441 11.65 1.42 12.72
CA LEU A 441 10.23 1.11 12.79
C LEU A 441 9.96 -0.20 13.53
N LEU A 442 10.78 -1.22 13.32
CA LEU A 442 10.71 -2.48 14.06
C LEU A 442 10.96 -2.26 15.56
N ASP A 443 11.99 -1.49 15.91
CA ASP A 443 12.31 -1.16 17.29
C ASP A 443 11.19 -0.34 17.96
N PHE A 444 10.56 0.59 17.23
CA PHE A 444 9.41 1.32 17.71
C PHE A 444 8.26 0.38 18.12
N PHE A 445 7.88 -0.58 17.29
CA PHE A 445 6.81 -1.53 17.61
C PHE A 445 7.24 -2.50 18.70
N ARG A 446 8.48 -3.00 18.66
CA ARG A 446 9.03 -3.89 19.68
C ARG A 446 8.98 -3.25 21.08
N LYS A 447 9.39 -1.99 21.21
CA LYS A 447 9.32 -1.24 22.49
C LYS A 447 7.89 -0.90 22.88
N SER A 448 7.03 -0.50 21.92
CA SER A 448 5.65 -0.12 22.19
C SER A 448 4.84 -1.28 22.78
N TYR A 449 5.08 -2.50 22.34
CA TYR A 449 4.37 -3.71 22.80
C TYR A 449 5.19 -4.63 23.68
N ASP A 450 6.45 -4.26 24.02
CA ASP A 450 7.40 -5.05 24.84
C ASP A 450 7.58 -6.47 24.29
N LEU A 451 7.91 -6.57 22.99
CA LEU A 451 7.94 -7.84 22.29
C LEU A 451 9.34 -8.48 22.33
N ASN A 452 9.34 -9.79 22.62
CA ASN A 452 10.49 -10.66 22.47
C ASN A 452 10.11 -11.77 21.48
N PHE A 453 10.70 -11.75 20.29
CA PHE A 453 10.39 -12.72 19.24
C PHE A 453 10.97 -14.09 19.56
N THR A 454 10.10 -15.11 19.59
CA THR A 454 10.51 -16.51 19.75
C THR A 454 11.04 -17.07 18.43
N GLN A 455 10.56 -16.55 17.30
CA GLN A 455 10.97 -16.95 15.97
C GLN A 455 11.02 -15.76 15.01
N VAL A 456 11.95 -15.83 14.07
CA VAL A 456 12.03 -14.93 12.91
C VAL A 456 11.86 -15.76 11.65
N ILE A 457 11.07 -15.23 10.69
CA ILE A 457 10.80 -15.85 9.39
C ILE A 457 11.36 -14.94 8.30
N SER A 458 12.00 -15.52 7.30
CA SER A 458 12.58 -14.75 6.18
C SER A 458 12.50 -15.50 4.87
N ASP A 459 12.86 -14.82 3.79
CA ASP A 459 12.96 -15.39 2.45
C ASP A 459 14.16 -16.34 2.33
N LYS A 460 14.06 -17.37 1.46
CA LYS A 460 15.15 -18.31 1.17
C LYS A 460 16.33 -17.68 0.42
N HIS A 461 16.15 -16.49 -0.18
CA HIS A 461 17.18 -15.86 -1.00
C HIS A 461 18.49 -15.64 -0.21
N PRO A 462 19.63 -16.22 -0.63
CA PRO A 462 20.84 -16.26 0.18
C PRO A 462 21.48 -14.89 0.39
N HIS A 463 21.25 -13.94 -0.52
CA HIS A 463 21.89 -12.62 -0.54
C HIS A 463 21.00 -11.48 -0.06
N PHE A 464 19.79 -11.75 0.45
CA PHE A 464 19.01 -10.69 1.06
C PHE A 464 19.71 -10.13 2.30
N SER A 465 19.75 -8.79 2.40
CA SER A 465 20.52 -8.10 3.43
C SER A 465 20.11 -8.52 4.84
N LEU A 466 18.83 -8.65 5.13
CA LEU A 466 18.32 -9.08 6.44
C LEU A 466 18.66 -10.54 6.77
N ASN A 467 18.91 -11.39 5.77
CA ASN A 467 19.29 -12.78 6.03
C ASN A 467 20.68 -12.92 6.67
N GLN A 468 21.54 -11.94 6.49
CA GLN A 468 22.85 -11.89 7.14
C GLN A 468 22.72 -11.55 8.63
N ASP A 469 21.76 -10.70 8.99
CA ASP A 469 21.50 -10.28 10.36
C ASP A 469 20.71 -11.34 11.14
N TYR A 470 19.81 -12.07 10.47
CA TYR A 470 18.92 -13.08 11.05
C TYR A 470 19.25 -14.51 10.57
N LYS A 471 20.48 -14.96 10.78
CA LYS A 471 21.00 -16.27 10.28
C LYS A 471 20.18 -17.49 10.73
N LYS A 472 19.51 -17.42 11.89
CA LYS A 472 18.69 -18.51 12.45
C LYS A 472 17.22 -18.42 12.05
N ALA A 473 16.85 -17.50 11.14
CA ALA A 473 15.48 -17.36 10.71
C ALA A 473 14.97 -18.63 9.99
N PHE A 474 13.71 -18.97 10.23
CA PHE A 474 12.99 -19.96 9.43
C PHE A 474 12.87 -19.45 7.99
N LYS A 475 13.30 -20.24 7.01
CA LYS A 475 13.36 -19.84 5.61
C LYS A 475 12.15 -20.34 4.83
N LEU A 476 11.40 -19.44 4.18
CA LEU A 476 10.29 -19.79 3.31
C LEU A 476 10.57 -19.41 1.86
N GLN A 477 10.09 -20.25 0.92
CA GLN A 477 10.22 -20.00 -0.50
C GLN A 477 9.36 -18.79 -0.91
N HIS A 478 9.91 -17.90 -1.74
CA HIS A 478 9.36 -16.60 -2.12
C HIS A 478 7.94 -16.69 -2.71
N HIS A 479 7.78 -17.46 -3.79
CA HIS A 479 6.49 -17.56 -4.51
C HIS A 479 5.43 -18.32 -3.71
N TYR A 480 5.86 -19.23 -2.85
CA TYR A 480 4.95 -19.87 -1.92
C TYR A 480 4.47 -18.90 -0.83
N ALA A 481 5.31 -17.95 -0.39
CA ALA A 481 4.86 -16.88 0.51
C ALA A 481 3.79 -16.00 -0.17
N HIS A 482 3.95 -15.64 -1.47
CA HIS A 482 2.88 -15.00 -2.23
C HIS A 482 1.57 -15.80 -2.22
N ALA A 483 1.65 -17.12 -2.48
CA ALA A 483 0.48 -18.00 -2.45
C ALA A 483 -0.20 -18.00 -1.06
N CYS A 484 0.58 -18.12 0.02
CA CYS A 484 0.07 -18.10 1.39
C CYS A 484 -0.65 -16.80 1.74
N ALA A 485 -0.16 -15.65 1.28
CA ALA A 485 -0.81 -14.36 1.52
C ALA A 485 -2.22 -14.32 0.89
N VAL A 486 -2.37 -14.78 -0.36
CA VAL A 486 -3.68 -14.82 -1.06
C VAL A 486 -4.60 -15.89 -0.47
N LEU A 487 -4.08 -17.07 -0.11
CA LEU A 487 -4.83 -18.11 0.61
C LEU A 487 -5.44 -17.55 1.91
N PHE A 488 -4.64 -16.85 2.68
CA PHE A 488 -5.06 -16.23 3.94
C PHE A 488 -6.11 -15.14 3.73
N GLU A 489 -5.91 -14.25 2.78
CA GLU A 489 -6.84 -13.15 2.49
C GLU A 489 -8.26 -13.65 2.19
N HIS A 490 -8.35 -14.79 1.49
CA HIS A 490 -9.63 -15.36 1.06
C HIS A 490 -10.15 -16.50 1.96
N GLY A 491 -9.51 -16.75 3.11
CA GLY A 491 -9.98 -17.72 4.10
C GLY A 491 -9.78 -19.19 3.71
N PHE A 492 -8.90 -19.49 2.76
CA PHE A 492 -8.58 -20.86 2.35
C PHE A 492 -7.52 -21.49 3.27
N TYR A 493 -7.90 -21.75 4.50
CA TYR A 493 -6.94 -22.17 5.55
C TYR A 493 -6.58 -23.66 5.51
N THR A 494 -7.40 -24.51 4.89
CA THR A 494 -7.21 -25.96 4.86
C THR A 494 -7.23 -26.57 3.47
N GLN A 495 -7.77 -25.84 2.50
CA GLN A 495 -7.94 -26.31 1.11
C GLN A 495 -6.61 -26.32 0.36
N LYS A 496 -6.45 -27.32 -0.53
CA LYS A 496 -5.42 -27.30 -1.58
C LYS A 496 -6.01 -26.68 -2.84
N LEU A 497 -5.35 -25.67 -3.38
CA LEU A 497 -5.78 -24.93 -4.57
C LEU A 497 -4.69 -24.91 -5.64
N LEU A 498 -5.10 -24.69 -6.88
CA LEU A 498 -4.19 -24.39 -7.97
C LEU A 498 -3.82 -22.92 -7.90
N VAL A 499 -2.52 -22.63 -7.90
CA VAL A 499 -1.97 -21.27 -7.76
C VAL A 499 -1.05 -20.97 -8.92
N PHE A 500 -1.27 -19.84 -9.58
CA PHE A 500 -0.35 -19.25 -10.55
C PHE A 500 0.46 -18.15 -9.81
N ALA A 501 1.74 -18.40 -9.59
CA ALA A 501 2.66 -17.48 -8.93
C ALA A 501 3.58 -16.85 -9.99
N PHE A 502 3.09 -15.74 -10.60
CA PHE A 502 3.77 -15.07 -11.71
C PHE A 502 4.38 -13.74 -11.24
N ASP A 503 5.71 -13.69 -11.28
CA ASP A 503 6.46 -12.60 -10.68
C ASP A 503 7.70 -12.21 -11.49
N GLY A 504 8.38 -11.18 -11.01
CA GLY A 504 9.62 -10.66 -11.57
C GLY A 504 10.82 -11.56 -11.31
N THR A 505 11.08 -11.87 -10.04
CA THR A 505 12.19 -12.71 -9.60
C THR A 505 11.97 -13.21 -8.18
N GLY A 506 12.28 -14.48 -7.93
CA GLY A 506 12.37 -15.05 -6.59
C GLY A 506 13.32 -16.26 -6.60
N TYR A 507 13.90 -16.60 -5.48
CA TYR A 507 14.85 -17.72 -5.35
C TYR A 507 14.10 -19.04 -5.28
N GLY A 508 14.37 -19.94 -6.24
CA GLY A 508 13.76 -21.26 -6.33
C GLY A 508 14.42 -22.31 -5.42
N ASP A 509 13.72 -23.41 -5.18
CA ASP A 509 14.26 -24.53 -4.36
C ASP A 509 15.39 -25.30 -5.07
N ASP A 510 15.46 -25.18 -6.39
CA ASP A 510 16.50 -25.76 -7.26
C ASP A 510 17.72 -24.83 -7.44
N GLY A 511 17.70 -23.65 -6.82
CA GLY A 511 18.75 -22.63 -6.96
C GLY A 511 18.60 -21.76 -8.21
N HIS A 512 17.56 -21.97 -9.01
CA HIS A 512 17.24 -21.12 -10.16
C HIS A 512 16.39 -19.91 -9.76
N ILE A 513 16.27 -18.93 -10.65
CA ILE A 513 15.41 -17.77 -10.46
C ILE A 513 14.01 -18.13 -10.98
N TRP A 514 13.06 -18.23 -10.06
CA TRP A 514 11.67 -18.50 -10.39
C TRP A 514 10.89 -17.20 -10.64
N GLY A 515 9.62 -17.34 -11.08
CA GLY A 515 8.66 -16.26 -11.29
C GLY A 515 7.63 -16.55 -12.37
N GLY A 516 7.54 -17.81 -12.82
CA GLY A 516 6.53 -18.25 -13.76
C GLY A 516 5.95 -19.62 -13.37
N GLU A 517 5.58 -19.77 -12.08
CA GLU A 517 5.33 -21.06 -11.46
C GLU A 517 3.84 -21.36 -11.33
N VAL A 518 3.49 -22.63 -11.47
CA VAL A 518 2.15 -23.15 -11.15
C VAL A 518 2.29 -24.15 -10.02
N PHE A 519 1.58 -23.91 -8.92
CA PHE A 519 1.59 -24.75 -7.73
C PHE A 519 0.25 -25.43 -7.48
N GLN A 520 0.29 -26.61 -6.89
CA GLN A 520 -0.76 -27.06 -5.99
C GLN A 520 -0.34 -26.62 -4.58
N ALA A 521 -1.11 -25.79 -3.91
CA ALA A 521 -0.72 -25.22 -2.61
C ALA A 521 -1.86 -25.13 -1.60
N SER A 522 -1.49 -25.23 -0.33
CA SER A 522 -2.27 -24.91 0.85
C SER A 522 -1.44 -24.01 1.76
N LEU A 523 -1.93 -23.60 2.94
CA LEU A 523 -1.12 -22.88 3.92
C LEU A 523 -0.01 -23.73 4.56
N LYS A 524 -0.03 -25.06 4.38
CA LYS A 524 0.97 -25.97 5.00
C LYS A 524 2.08 -26.41 4.05
N GLU A 525 1.74 -26.57 2.78
CA GLU A 525 2.64 -27.19 1.79
C GLU A 525 2.32 -26.74 0.37
N TYR A 526 3.27 -26.92 -0.53
CA TYR A 526 3.10 -26.70 -1.96
C TYR A 526 3.88 -27.71 -2.78
N GLU A 527 3.44 -27.91 -4.02
CA GLU A 527 4.11 -28.69 -5.04
C GLU A 527 4.14 -27.89 -6.34
N ARG A 528 5.31 -27.78 -6.98
CA ARG A 528 5.50 -27.15 -8.29
C ARG A 528 5.03 -28.12 -9.36
N VAL A 529 3.89 -27.85 -10.00
CA VAL A 529 3.26 -28.74 -10.99
C VAL A 529 3.54 -28.34 -12.42
N ALA A 530 3.81 -27.06 -12.69
CA ALA A 530 4.26 -26.56 -13.98
C ALA A 530 5.03 -25.24 -13.82
N HIS A 531 5.73 -24.85 -14.88
CA HIS A 531 6.45 -23.57 -14.94
C HIS A 531 6.72 -23.16 -16.40
N PHE A 532 7.11 -21.90 -16.62
CA PHE A 532 7.62 -21.46 -17.91
C PHE A 532 8.98 -22.13 -18.20
N ASP A 533 9.20 -22.44 -19.46
CA ASP A 533 10.43 -23.04 -19.95
C ASP A 533 11.65 -22.17 -19.62
N GLU A 534 12.60 -22.74 -18.88
CA GLU A 534 13.75 -22.01 -18.35
C GLU A 534 14.71 -21.54 -19.43
N PHE A 535 15.25 -20.35 -19.27
CA PHE A 535 16.31 -19.81 -20.10
C PHE A 535 17.45 -19.23 -19.26
N LYS A 536 18.63 -19.12 -19.89
CA LYS A 536 19.80 -18.57 -19.22
C LYS A 536 19.78 -17.05 -19.21
N LEU A 537 20.08 -16.46 -18.07
CA LEU A 537 20.42 -15.04 -17.97
C LEU A 537 21.87 -14.82 -18.35
N ILE A 538 22.14 -13.83 -19.19
CA ILE A 538 23.50 -13.48 -19.60
C ILE A 538 24.26 -12.84 -18.42
N ASN A 539 23.56 -12.01 -17.62
CA ASN A 539 24.09 -11.40 -16.41
C ASN A 539 22.99 -11.22 -15.34
N ALA A 540 23.38 -10.77 -14.16
CA ALA A 540 22.46 -10.52 -13.05
C ALA A 540 21.71 -9.18 -13.12
N ASP A 541 22.10 -8.26 -14.04
CA ASP A 541 21.40 -6.98 -14.22
C ASP A 541 20.14 -7.17 -15.09
N ILE A 542 19.04 -7.45 -14.42
CA ILE A 542 17.74 -7.68 -15.04
C ILE A 542 17.15 -6.42 -15.70
N THR A 543 17.73 -5.23 -15.49
CA THR A 543 17.29 -4.02 -16.17
C THR A 543 17.76 -3.94 -17.62
N GLN A 544 18.80 -4.71 -17.99
CA GLN A 544 19.31 -4.86 -19.35
C GLN A 544 18.44 -5.83 -20.15
N ILE A 545 17.24 -5.40 -20.54
CA ILE A 545 16.23 -6.29 -21.15
C ILE A 545 16.61 -6.78 -22.55
N GLN A 546 17.47 -6.05 -23.27
CA GLN A 546 18.04 -6.52 -24.52
C GLN A 546 18.83 -7.82 -24.32
N ASN A 547 19.57 -7.97 -23.21
CA ASN A 547 20.28 -9.19 -22.89
C ASN A 547 19.33 -10.38 -22.65
N LEU A 548 18.10 -10.12 -22.15
CA LEU A 548 17.07 -11.15 -21.99
C LEU A 548 16.57 -11.64 -23.36
N ALA A 549 16.29 -10.70 -24.29
CA ALA A 549 15.90 -11.03 -25.66
C ALA A 549 17.00 -11.83 -26.38
N LEU A 550 18.28 -11.43 -26.22
CA LEU A 550 19.42 -12.18 -26.77
C LEU A 550 19.56 -13.56 -26.17
N GLY A 551 19.27 -13.72 -24.87
CA GLY A 551 19.20 -15.04 -24.22
C GLY A 551 18.14 -15.96 -24.82
N PHE A 552 16.97 -15.42 -25.21
CA PHE A 552 15.92 -16.15 -25.94
C PHE A 552 16.37 -16.56 -27.35
N ILE A 553 16.98 -15.64 -28.10
CA ILE A 553 17.49 -15.91 -29.43
C ILE A 553 18.49 -17.07 -29.41
N LEU A 554 19.44 -17.04 -28.46
CA LEU A 554 20.44 -18.10 -28.30
C LEU A 554 19.84 -19.41 -27.81
N LYS A 555 18.85 -19.38 -26.91
CA LYS A 555 18.18 -20.58 -26.38
C LYS A 555 17.47 -21.36 -27.49
N TYR A 556 16.82 -20.67 -28.39
CA TYR A 556 15.95 -21.27 -29.40
C TYR A 556 16.56 -21.34 -30.80
N ASP A 557 17.87 -20.96 -30.95
CA ASP A 557 18.61 -20.91 -32.22
C ASP A 557 17.90 -20.04 -33.27
N LEU A 558 17.51 -18.81 -32.90
CA LEU A 558 16.71 -17.89 -33.73
C LEU A 558 17.53 -16.78 -34.39
N GLU A 559 18.83 -16.97 -34.57
CA GLU A 559 19.72 -15.91 -35.09
C GLU A 559 19.36 -15.49 -36.53
N GLN A 560 18.84 -16.40 -37.34
CA GLN A 560 18.40 -16.10 -38.70
C GLN A 560 17.10 -15.29 -38.71
N GLU A 561 16.12 -15.71 -37.92
CA GLU A 561 14.80 -15.04 -37.84
C GLU A 561 14.86 -13.69 -37.14
N ALA A 562 15.85 -13.51 -36.27
CA ALA A 562 16.07 -12.26 -35.52
C ALA A 562 17.15 -11.37 -36.18
N CYS A 563 17.50 -11.57 -37.44
CA CYS A 563 18.60 -10.84 -38.12
C CYS A 563 18.41 -9.33 -38.05
N ASP A 564 17.20 -8.82 -38.25
CA ASP A 564 16.93 -7.36 -38.22
C ASP A 564 17.13 -6.81 -36.81
N PHE A 565 16.68 -7.51 -35.75
CA PHE A 565 16.94 -7.12 -34.38
C PHE A 565 18.43 -7.19 -34.03
N LEU A 566 19.12 -8.25 -34.48
CA LEU A 566 20.54 -8.40 -34.24
C LEU A 566 21.40 -7.34 -34.98
N ALA A 567 20.96 -6.86 -36.15
CA ALA A 567 21.62 -5.80 -36.89
C ALA A 567 21.65 -4.45 -36.12
N THR A 568 20.75 -4.26 -35.14
CA THR A 568 20.79 -3.07 -34.28
C THR A 568 21.84 -3.14 -33.18
N ILE A 569 22.51 -4.29 -33.02
CA ILE A 569 23.44 -4.56 -31.91
C ILE A 569 24.88 -4.55 -32.42
N ASP A 570 25.76 -3.90 -31.69
CA ASP A 570 27.21 -3.90 -32.01
C ASP A 570 27.76 -5.34 -32.09
N ALA A 571 28.46 -5.65 -33.16
CA ALA A 571 28.95 -7.00 -33.44
C ALA A 571 29.93 -7.54 -32.37
N LYS A 572 30.77 -6.67 -31.76
CA LYS A 572 31.67 -7.07 -30.66
C LYS A 572 30.88 -7.33 -29.40
N LYS A 573 29.86 -6.50 -29.08
CA LYS A 573 28.92 -6.70 -27.98
C LYS A 573 28.24 -8.06 -28.14
N TRP A 574 27.68 -8.37 -29.30
CA TRP A 574 27.02 -9.64 -29.61
C TRP A 574 27.95 -10.84 -29.41
N ALA A 575 29.15 -10.80 -29.98
CA ALA A 575 30.15 -11.87 -29.83
C ALA A 575 30.54 -12.14 -28.38
N ASN A 576 30.67 -11.07 -27.55
CA ASN A 576 30.98 -11.18 -26.14
C ASN A 576 29.79 -11.77 -25.36
N LEU A 577 28.56 -11.35 -25.66
CA LEU A 577 27.37 -11.85 -25.00
C LEU A 577 27.14 -13.34 -25.25
N LYS A 578 27.43 -13.85 -26.47
CA LYS A 578 27.44 -15.30 -26.78
C LYS A 578 28.39 -16.08 -25.87
N LYS A 579 29.62 -15.58 -25.68
CA LYS A 579 30.60 -16.22 -24.79
C LYS A 579 30.12 -16.26 -23.36
N ILE A 580 29.57 -15.14 -22.85
CA ILE A 580 29.03 -15.05 -21.50
C ILE A 580 27.84 -16.00 -21.34
N TYR A 581 26.91 -16.04 -22.30
CA TYR A 581 25.76 -16.95 -22.30
C TYR A 581 26.18 -18.42 -22.19
N THR A 582 27.19 -18.83 -22.94
CA THR A 582 27.72 -20.19 -22.90
C THR A 582 28.21 -20.56 -21.51
N GLN A 583 28.89 -19.64 -20.81
CA GLN A 583 29.46 -19.84 -19.47
C GLN A 583 28.43 -19.64 -18.33
N SER A 584 27.34 -18.93 -18.58
CA SER A 584 26.33 -18.62 -17.56
C SER A 584 25.70 -19.89 -17.02
N LYS A 585 25.54 -19.93 -15.68
CA LYS A 585 24.79 -20.95 -14.92
C LYS A 585 23.52 -20.39 -14.27
N LEU A 586 23.14 -19.14 -14.60
CA LEU A 586 21.97 -18.48 -14.07
C LEU A 586 20.77 -18.86 -14.96
N TYR A 587 19.86 -19.63 -14.45
CA TYR A 587 18.61 -20.01 -15.13
C TYR A 587 17.41 -19.30 -14.52
N THR A 588 16.41 -19.01 -15.36
CA THR A 588 15.16 -18.43 -14.90
C THR A 588 13.95 -18.98 -15.64
N SER A 589 12.86 -19.19 -14.90
CA SER A 589 11.51 -19.46 -15.40
C SER A 589 10.59 -18.22 -15.26
N SER A 590 11.14 -17.07 -14.87
CA SER A 590 10.37 -15.88 -14.54
C SER A 590 9.58 -15.33 -15.72
N LEU A 591 8.25 -15.24 -15.54
CA LEU A 591 7.37 -14.59 -16.52
C LEU A 591 7.67 -13.09 -16.64
N GLY A 592 8.04 -12.41 -15.55
CA GLY A 592 8.47 -11.01 -15.63
C GLY A 592 9.66 -10.81 -16.55
N ARG A 593 10.65 -11.70 -16.51
CA ARG A 593 11.82 -11.67 -17.42
C ARG A 593 11.46 -12.04 -18.84
N ILE A 594 10.47 -12.94 -19.03
CA ILE A 594 9.92 -13.25 -20.36
C ILE A 594 9.25 -12.00 -20.94
N ILE A 595 8.39 -11.32 -20.17
CA ILE A 595 7.74 -10.06 -20.57
C ILE A 595 8.79 -9.00 -20.97
N ASP A 596 9.86 -8.89 -20.20
CA ASP A 596 10.94 -7.93 -20.49
C ASP A 596 11.68 -8.28 -21.77
N ALA A 597 11.95 -9.56 -22.05
CA ALA A 597 12.56 -10.03 -23.31
C ALA A 597 11.69 -9.69 -24.53
N PHE A 598 10.37 -9.96 -24.44
CA PHE A 598 9.41 -9.54 -25.47
C PHE A 598 9.37 -8.03 -25.62
N GLY A 599 9.38 -7.29 -24.50
CA GLY A 599 9.38 -5.82 -24.49
C GLY A 599 10.59 -5.22 -25.19
N SER A 600 11.77 -5.83 -25.07
CA SER A 600 12.97 -5.37 -25.77
C SER A 600 12.77 -5.39 -27.28
N VAL A 601 12.19 -6.47 -27.81
CA VAL A 601 11.95 -6.63 -29.24
C VAL A 601 10.80 -5.74 -29.72
N ILE A 602 9.67 -5.74 -28.99
CA ILE A 602 8.45 -5.01 -29.40
C ILE A 602 8.65 -3.49 -29.37
N PHE A 603 9.37 -2.99 -28.38
CA PHE A 603 9.54 -1.54 -28.15
C PHE A 603 10.91 -0.99 -28.51
N ASP A 604 11.81 -1.83 -29.02
CA ASP A 604 13.20 -1.48 -29.31
C ASP A 604 13.90 -0.82 -28.11
N LYS A 605 13.79 -1.49 -26.96
CA LYS A 605 14.37 -1.01 -25.70
C LYS A 605 15.58 -1.86 -25.29
N GLU A 606 16.68 -1.19 -25.03
CA GLU A 606 17.88 -1.84 -24.49
C GLU A 606 17.76 -2.10 -22.98
N ARG A 607 17.17 -1.13 -22.25
CA ARG A 607 17.13 -1.12 -20.79
C ARG A 607 15.80 -0.61 -20.25
N LEU A 608 15.41 -1.10 -19.05
CA LEU A 608 14.31 -0.54 -18.28
C LEU A 608 14.73 0.75 -17.59
N ASP A 609 13.87 1.76 -17.63
CA ASP A 609 13.99 2.99 -16.87
C ASP A 609 13.44 2.87 -15.45
N TYR A 610 12.51 1.93 -15.25
CA TYR A 610 11.90 1.61 -13.95
C TYR A 610 11.23 0.22 -14.01
N GLU A 611 11.02 -0.37 -12.85
CA GLU A 611 10.40 -1.69 -12.70
C GLU A 611 8.98 -1.72 -13.30
N ALA A 612 8.62 -2.85 -13.93
CA ALA A 612 7.33 -3.13 -14.57
C ALA A 612 6.99 -2.23 -15.77
N GLN A 613 7.95 -1.47 -16.33
CA GLN A 613 7.75 -0.58 -17.47
C GLN A 613 7.13 -1.31 -18.67
N ILE A 614 7.62 -2.50 -19.00
CA ILE A 614 7.12 -3.28 -20.14
C ILE A 614 5.67 -3.73 -19.90
N GLY A 615 5.34 -4.15 -18.67
CA GLY A 615 3.96 -4.51 -18.34
C GLY A 615 2.97 -3.37 -18.57
N LEU A 616 3.35 -2.12 -18.22
CA LEU A 616 2.54 -0.93 -18.48
C LEU A 616 2.44 -0.59 -19.97
N LEU A 617 3.53 -0.75 -20.72
CA LEU A 617 3.52 -0.58 -22.19
C LEU A 617 2.63 -1.63 -22.85
N MET A 618 2.67 -2.88 -22.43
CA MET A 618 1.80 -3.93 -22.96
C MET A 618 0.32 -3.62 -22.69
N GLU A 619 -0.03 -3.12 -21.49
CA GLU A 619 -1.40 -2.67 -21.21
C GLU A 619 -1.83 -1.52 -22.12
N LYS A 620 -0.95 -0.53 -22.32
CA LYS A 620 -1.22 0.65 -23.16
C LYS A 620 -1.49 0.30 -24.62
N TYR A 621 -0.74 -0.65 -25.16
CA TYR A 621 -0.85 -1.06 -26.58
C TYR A 621 -1.81 -2.22 -26.81
N TYR A 622 -2.38 -2.83 -25.76
CA TYR A 622 -3.41 -3.86 -25.90
C TYR A 622 -4.68 -3.28 -26.55
N ASP A 623 -5.19 -3.98 -27.56
CA ASP A 623 -6.39 -3.58 -28.29
C ASP A 623 -7.50 -4.63 -28.14
N PHE A 624 -8.56 -4.29 -27.40
CA PHE A 624 -9.71 -5.15 -27.16
C PHE A 624 -10.51 -5.48 -28.41
N SER A 625 -10.35 -4.74 -29.50
CA SER A 625 -11.03 -4.98 -30.78
C SER A 625 -10.36 -6.02 -31.66
N LEU A 626 -9.07 -6.34 -31.37
CA LEU A 626 -8.30 -7.31 -32.15
C LEU A 626 -8.54 -8.74 -31.64
N ASN A 627 -9.05 -9.59 -32.52
CA ASN A 627 -9.09 -11.05 -32.26
C ASN A 627 -7.78 -11.70 -32.67
N TYR A 628 -6.71 -11.44 -31.92
CA TYR A 628 -5.37 -11.92 -32.20
C TYR A 628 -4.74 -12.52 -30.94
N SER A 629 -4.12 -13.70 -31.07
CA SER A 629 -3.52 -14.42 -29.95
C SER A 629 -2.31 -15.21 -30.42
N TYR A 630 -1.21 -15.11 -29.71
CA TYR A 630 -0.11 -16.04 -29.87
C TYR A 630 -0.49 -17.44 -29.37
N ASN A 631 0.38 -18.41 -29.61
CA ASN A 631 0.24 -19.75 -29.07
C ASN A 631 1.42 -20.04 -28.12
N PHE A 632 1.12 -20.34 -26.87
CA PHE A 632 2.07 -20.92 -25.92
C PHE A 632 1.90 -22.44 -25.93
N GLU A 633 3.00 -23.12 -26.19
CA GLU A 633 3.01 -24.57 -26.19
C GLU A 633 3.19 -25.13 -24.79
N PHE A 634 2.49 -26.21 -24.48
CA PHE A 634 2.61 -26.87 -23.18
C PHE A 634 3.03 -28.34 -23.38
N LYS A 635 4.23 -28.65 -22.86
CA LYS A 635 4.80 -30.01 -22.96
C LYS A 635 5.67 -30.29 -21.74
N ASN A 636 5.61 -31.49 -21.18
CA ASN A 636 6.42 -31.95 -20.06
C ASN A 636 6.34 -30.99 -18.84
N ASN A 637 5.14 -30.51 -18.51
CA ASN A 637 4.90 -29.53 -17.46
C ASN A 637 5.59 -28.16 -17.67
N GLN A 638 6.07 -27.87 -18.88
CA GLN A 638 6.71 -26.59 -19.22
C GLN A 638 5.88 -25.83 -20.26
N ILE A 639 5.83 -24.51 -20.09
CA ILE A 639 5.17 -23.56 -20.98
C ILE A 639 6.23 -22.94 -21.86
N CYS A 640 6.25 -23.28 -23.14
CA CYS A 640 7.20 -22.79 -24.13
C CYS A 640 6.61 -21.61 -24.90
N VAL A 641 7.38 -20.51 -25.01
CA VAL A 641 6.98 -19.27 -25.69
C VAL A 641 7.73 -19.04 -27.03
N LYS A 642 8.46 -20.05 -27.53
CA LYS A 642 9.28 -19.92 -28.75
C LYS A 642 8.51 -19.34 -29.94
N ASN A 643 7.36 -19.95 -30.29
CA ASN A 643 6.57 -19.51 -31.43
C ASN A 643 5.97 -18.12 -31.25
N ALA A 644 5.58 -17.78 -30.01
CA ALA A 644 5.13 -16.43 -29.68
C ALA A 644 6.25 -15.39 -29.85
N PHE A 645 7.47 -15.72 -29.46
CA PHE A 645 8.62 -14.83 -29.61
C PHE A 645 8.97 -14.60 -31.08
N LEU A 646 8.93 -15.66 -31.89
CA LEU A 646 9.11 -15.57 -33.37
C LEU A 646 8.07 -14.66 -34.04
N GLN A 647 6.83 -14.71 -33.59
CA GLN A 647 5.78 -13.82 -34.09
C GLN A 647 6.00 -12.38 -33.65
N ALA A 648 6.41 -12.15 -32.39
CA ALA A 648 6.67 -10.82 -31.83
C ALA A 648 7.81 -10.08 -32.55
N LEU A 649 8.79 -10.80 -33.16
CA LEU A 649 9.84 -10.21 -34.00
C LEU A 649 9.32 -9.55 -35.28
N LYS A 650 8.09 -9.90 -35.71
CA LYS A 650 7.52 -9.45 -37.00
C LYS A 650 6.30 -8.54 -36.85
N ASP A 651 5.66 -8.58 -35.70
CA ASP A 651 4.40 -7.89 -35.47
C ASP A 651 4.62 -6.44 -35.04
N ASP A 652 3.64 -5.60 -35.36
CA ASP A 652 3.58 -4.26 -34.78
C ASP A 652 3.20 -4.33 -33.27
N LYS A 653 3.39 -3.21 -32.58
CA LYS A 653 3.22 -3.11 -31.14
C LYS A 653 1.83 -3.54 -30.64
N LYS A 654 0.76 -3.22 -31.40
CA LYS A 654 -0.62 -3.57 -31.00
C LYS A 654 -0.89 -5.06 -31.14
N HIS A 655 -0.50 -5.65 -32.27
CA HIS A 655 -0.65 -7.10 -32.49
C HIS A 655 0.21 -7.87 -31.48
N ALA A 656 1.46 -7.45 -31.27
CA ALA A 656 2.36 -8.14 -30.35
C ALA A 656 1.85 -8.12 -28.90
N CYS A 657 1.43 -6.96 -28.38
CA CYS A 657 0.91 -6.84 -27.03
C CYS A 657 -0.42 -7.58 -26.84
N THR A 658 -1.33 -7.48 -27.83
CA THR A 658 -2.61 -8.17 -27.83
C THR A 658 -2.42 -9.67 -27.92
N GLY A 659 -1.55 -10.14 -28.85
CA GLY A 659 -1.22 -11.54 -29.04
C GLY A 659 -0.64 -12.19 -27.78
N PHE A 660 0.30 -11.52 -27.12
CA PHE A 660 0.94 -12.01 -25.91
C PHE A 660 -0.04 -12.13 -24.72
N LEU A 661 -0.79 -11.05 -24.40
CA LEU A 661 -1.71 -11.06 -23.25
C LEU A 661 -2.88 -12.05 -23.48
N ASN A 662 -3.38 -12.16 -24.71
CA ASN A 662 -4.40 -13.14 -25.06
C ASN A 662 -3.89 -14.59 -24.93
N ALA A 663 -2.65 -14.86 -25.35
CA ALA A 663 -2.01 -16.17 -25.21
C ALA A 663 -1.81 -16.52 -23.73
N LEU A 664 -1.35 -15.57 -22.91
CA LEU A 664 -1.14 -15.78 -21.48
C LEU A 664 -2.46 -16.08 -20.76
N ALA A 665 -3.53 -15.30 -21.04
CA ALA A 665 -4.85 -15.58 -20.49
C ALA A 665 -5.38 -16.95 -20.91
N THR A 666 -5.22 -17.34 -22.19
CA THR A 666 -5.61 -18.65 -22.71
C THR A 666 -4.83 -19.78 -22.04
N CYS A 667 -3.52 -19.58 -21.84
CA CYS A 667 -2.65 -20.54 -21.16
C CYS A 667 -3.11 -20.79 -19.72
N ILE A 668 -3.35 -19.72 -18.93
CA ILE A 668 -3.85 -19.83 -17.57
C ILE A 668 -5.15 -20.61 -17.51
N ILE A 669 -6.11 -20.33 -18.39
CA ILE A 669 -7.42 -21.02 -18.43
C ILE A 669 -7.25 -22.49 -18.77
N LYS A 670 -6.47 -22.81 -19.81
CA LYS A 670 -6.20 -24.21 -20.22
C LYS A 670 -5.52 -25.01 -19.11
N LEU A 671 -4.50 -24.44 -18.48
CA LEU A 671 -3.79 -25.09 -17.36
C LEU A 671 -4.68 -25.22 -16.13
N SER A 672 -5.56 -24.26 -15.87
CA SER A 672 -6.55 -24.34 -14.77
C SER A 672 -7.45 -25.56 -14.94
N THR A 673 -8.00 -25.76 -16.12
CA THR A 673 -8.86 -26.93 -16.43
C THR A 673 -8.06 -28.24 -16.37
N LEU A 674 -6.87 -28.25 -16.99
CA LEU A 674 -6.02 -29.43 -17.02
C LEU A 674 -5.61 -29.93 -15.64
N TYR A 675 -5.06 -28.99 -14.82
CA TYR A 675 -4.51 -29.33 -13.51
C TYR A 675 -5.56 -29.55 -12.46
N LYS A 676 -6.70 -28.85 -12.47
CA LYS A 676 -7.81 -29.18 -11.59
C LYS A 676 -8.25 -30.64 -11.78
N LYS A 677 -8.37 -31.08 -13.02
CA LYS A 677 -8.70 -32.48 -13.34
C LYS A 677 -7.59 -33.45 -12.95
N LYS A 678 -6.33 -33.18 -13.34
CA LYS A 678 -5.16 -34.04 -13.08
C LYS A 678 -4.87 -34.22 -11.57
N LEU A 679 -5.10 -33.22 -10.78
CA LEU A 679 -4.84 -33.20 -9.35
C LEU A 679 -6.09 -33.48 -8.50
N HIS A 680 -7.21 -33.82 -9.14
CA HIS A 680 -8.50 -34.05 -8.46
C HIS A 680 -8.95 -32.94 -7.54
N LEU A 681 -8.69 -31.68 -7.93
CA LEU A 681 -9.13 -30.49 -7.18
C LEU A 681 -10.61 -30.21 -7.46
N ASP A 682 -11.29 -29.63 -6.45
CA ASP A 682 -12.70 -29.24 -6.60
C ASP A 682 -12.82 -28.16 -7.70
N GLU A 683 -13.59 -28.45 -8.75
CA GLU A 683 -13.78 -27.56 -9.89
C GLU A 683 -14.48 -26.25 -9.51
N LYS A 684 -15.27 -26.24 -8.42
CA LYS A 684 -15.99 -25.07 -7.92
C LYS A 684 -15.09 -24.08 -7.21
N LEU A 685 -13.97 -24.54 -6.63
CA LEU A 685 -13.01 -23.66 -5.97
C LEU A 685 -12.29 -22.77 -7.00
N PRO A 686 -11.96 -21.52 -6.65
CA PRO A 686 -11.21 -20.64 -7.54
C PRO A 686 -9.79 -21.16 -7.74
N VAL A 687 -9.12 -20.70 -8.80
CA VAL A 687 -7.66 -20.70 -8.86
C VAL A 687 -7.14 -19.44 -8.19
N LEU A 688 -5.91 -19.47 -7.69
CA LEU A 688 -5.29 -18.29 -7.09
C LEU A 688 -4.25 -17.69 -8.02
N LEU A 689 -4.23 -16.36 -8.07
CA LEU A 689 -3.29 -15.56 -8.85
C LEU A 689 -2.46 -14.69 -7.90
N CYS A 690 -1.14 -14.86 -7.87
CA CYS A 690 -0.24 -14.12 -7.00
C CYS A 690 1.09 -13.78 -7.69
N GLY A 691 1.85 -12.81 -7.14
CA GLY A 691 3.05 -12.25 -7.74
C GLY A 691 2.79 -11.00 -8.59
N GLY A 692 3.82 -10.21 -8.80
CA GLY A 692 3.74 -8.86 -9.37
C GLY A 692 3.15 -8.77 -10.78
N VAL A 693 3.17 -9.84 -11.58
CA VAL A 693 2.56 -9.86 -12.92
C VAL A 693 1.05 -9.65 -12.86
N PHE A 694 0.38 -10.10 -11.81
CA PHE A 694 -1.06 -9.92 -11.63
C PHE A 694 -1.48 -8.52 -11.17
N GLN A 695 -0.57 -7.57 -11.11
CA GLN A 695 -0.90 -6.13 -11.08
C GLN A 695 -1.39 -5.63 -12.46
N ASN A 696 -1.19 -6.42 -13.53
CA ASN A 696 -1.69 -6.12 -14.88
C ASN A 696 -3.21 -6.24 -14.92
N THR A 697 -3.89 -5.10 -14.94
CA THR A 697 -5.37 -5.03 -14.89
C THR A 697 -6.02 -5.54 -16.17
N THR A 698 -5.35 -5.41 -17.32
CA THR A 698 -5.82 -5.95 -18.60
C THR A 698 -5.87 -7.48 -18.55
N LEU A 699 -4.82 -8.13 -18.03
CA LEU A 699 -4.80 -9.59 -17.87
C LEU A 699 -5.92 -10.07 -16.95
N LEU A 700 -6.13 -9.44 -15.79
CA LEU A 700 -7.21 -9.80 -14.88
C LEU A 700 -8.60 -9.63 -15.50
N THR A 701 -8.79 -8.55 -16.29
CA THR A 701 -10.03 -8.31 -17.03
C THR A 701 -10.28 -9.40 -18.08
N LEU A 702 -9.23 -9.79 -18.82
CA LEU A 702 -9.33 -10.88 -19.81
C LEU A 702 -9.72 -12.22 -19.16
N LEU A 703 -9.11 -12.57 -18.05
CA LEU A 703 -9.42 -13.79 -17.31
C LEU A 703 -10.87 -13.81 -16.82
N LYS A 704 -11.34 -12.68 -16.27
CA LYS A 704 -12.72 -12.49 -15.81
C LYS A 704 -13.72 -12.62 -16.97
N ASN A 705 -13.49 -11.89 -18.07
CA ASN A 705 -14.37 -11.88 -19.24
C ASN A 705 -14.46 -13.26 -19.93
N ARG A 706 -13.41 -14.09 -19.80
CA ARG A 706 -13.38 -15.46 -20.31
C ARG A 706 -13.91 -16.50 -19.32
N GLY A 707 -14.50 -16.05 -18.20
CA GLY A 707 -15.20 -16.90 -17.23
C GLY A 707 -14.31 -17.68 -16.26
N LEU A 708 -13.03 -17.33 -16.12
CA LEU A 708 -12.20 -17.99 -15.11
C LEU A 708 -12.65 -17.61 -13.70
N ASN A 709 -12.93 -18.62 -12.86
CA ASN A 709 -13.15 -18.41 -11.43
C ASN A 709 -11.79 -18.31 -10.73
N PHE A 710 -11.41 -17.10 -10.32
CA PHE A 710 -10.13 -16.84 -9.65
C PHE A 710 -10.26 -15.91 -8.47
N LYS A 711 -9.24 -15.94 -7.60
CA LYS A 711 -8.98 -14.96 -6.52
C LYS A 711 -7.55 -14.45 -6.62
N THR A 712 -7.35 -13.19 -6.26
CA THR A 712 -6.03 -12.54 -6.20
C THR A 712 -5.94 -11.65 -4.97
N GLY A 713 -4.76 -11.11 -4.64
CA GLY A 713 -4.59 -10.14 -3.57
C GLY A 713 -5.30 -8.82 -3.91
N LEU A 714 -6.21 -8.40 -3.05
CA LEU A 714 -7.00 -7.17 -3.18
C LEU A 714 -6.72 -6.21 -2.02
N LYS A 715 -6.91 -6.67 -0.78
CA LYS A 715 -6.64 -5.91 0.45
C LYS A 715 -5.14 -5.84 0.74
N PHE A 716 -4.45 -6.96 0.50
CA PHE A 716 -3.00 -7.04 0.60
C PHE A 716 -2.42 -7.02 -0.81
N PRO A 717 -1.35 -6.23 -1.06
CA PRO A 717 -0.76 -6.13 -2.38
C PRO A 717 -0.35 -7.51 -2.94
N VAL A 718 -0.66 -7.78 -4.20
CA VAL A 718 -0.33 -9.04 -4.87
C VAL A 718 1.18 -9.19 -5.15
N ASN A 719 1.97 -8.14 -4.87
CA ASN A 719 3.42 -8.07 -5.06
C ASN A 719 4.19 -8.36 -3.74
N ASP A 720 5.51 -8.12 -3.74
CA ASP A 720 6.42 -8.42 -2.64
C ASP A 720 6.04 -7.83 -1.27
N SER A 721 5.22 -6.77 -1.25
CA SER A 721 4.75 -6.20 0.02
C SER A 721 3.95 -7.19 0.88
N SER A 722 3.36 -8.23 0.30
CA SER A 722 2.62 -9.26 1.05
C SER A 722 3.45 -10.47 1.47
N ILE A 723 4.72 -10.55 1.08
CA ILE A 723 5.60 -11.70 1.40
C ILE A 723 5.66 -11.94 2.91
N ALA A 724 5.83 -10.89 3.72
CA ALA A 724 5.87 -11.04 5.17
C ALA A 724 4.56 -11.63 5.73
N LEU A 725 3.41 -11.26 5.17
CA LEU A 725 2.12 -11.84 5.56
C LEU A 725 2.10 -13.34 5.25
N GLY A 726 2.47 -13.72 4.02
CA GLY A 726 2.55 -15.13 3.62
C GLY A 726 3.52 -15.95 4.46
N GLN A 727 4.69 -15.40 4.77
CA GLN A 727 5.69 -16.00 5.67
C GLN A 727 5.09 -16.28 7.05
N MET A 728 4.42 -15.29 7.63
CA MET A 728 3.86 -15.37 8.97
C MET A 728 2.71 -16.37 9.04
N VAL A 729 1.75 -16.32 8.11
CA VAL A 729 0.55 -17.19 8.17
C VAL A 729 0.90 -18.65 7.90
N HIS A 730 1.89 -18.93 7.04
CA HIS A 730 2.41 -20.29 6.88
C HIS A 730 3.02 -20.80 8.18
N TYR A 731 3.91 -20.02 8.81
CA TYR A 731 4.60 -20.41 10.06
C TYR A 731 3.62 -20.67 11.20
N LEU A 732 2.61 -19.83 11.34
CA LEU A 732 1.62 -19.95 12.41
C LEU A 732 0.54 -21.00 12.15
N LYS A 733 0.41 -21.54 10.92
CA LYS A 733 -0.62 -22.52 10.60
C LYS A 733 -0.42 -23.81 11.37
N LYS A 734 -1.47 -24.22 12.12
CA LYS A 734 -1.52 -25.48 12.88
C LYS A 734 -1.66 -26.71 11.98
#